data_b4922980d80cc1c1a953b60fc6f4c445
#
_entry.id   b4922980d80cc1c1a953b60fc6f4c445
#
_cell.length_a   1.000
_cell.length_b   1.000
_cell.length_c   1.000
_cell.angle_alpha   90.00
_cell.angle_beta   90.00
_cell.angle_gamma   90.00
#
_symmetry.space_group_name_H-M   'P 1'
#
loop_
_entity.id
_entity.type
_entity.pdbx_description
1 polymer ?
#
loop_
_entity_poly.entity_id
_entity_poly.type
_entity_poly.pdbx_seq_one_letter_code
_entity_poly.pdbx_strand_id
1 'polypeptide(L)'
;MNPGPGFFRRPEILIGCAMLRTLTSRDLFSVVAIVVLAALGTVLVSRTLPMVQAGENWLADFRFGTLTPPRPQDKDVVVVVITEDTLATLPYRSPVDRGFLAGLLGHLEAAKPKAIGVDILFDQPTQAAKDEALQKKLRNLSVPVVVAEAATDSNLTKPQQAFLKRFTDGLATGLVNLVKDRADGTVRWILAGKTVAGVWKPGFVGRVAEAAGVAVPKRNVALVYRGAAEAGKPAFPIYQAHTVPVLPKKWFEGKLVLIGADLPLIDRHRTPFAAARGVSKGELPGVIIFAHALSQLIEGRTPPGLGAGGRVALIALFAGLGMLFAMFDLPVAAKSLSNLGVLAMLWVLGFFVYRHGGVMIPLLAPSMAFAVSSGTGVAFLGRRDRKQKKFIRDAFSHYVSPTIVDRLVDDPEQMNVGGERRELTYLFTDLAQFTSLTERTEPTVLVPLLNDYLSGMCRLLFEHGATIDKIVGDAVVGFFNAPVDQADHKARAVAAALDLDAFAQDFVAEYAEKGMTVGITRIGVHSGTAVIGNFGGDQFFDYTAHGDMVNVAARLESVNKHLGTRVCISGVTAEGCPKQAFRPVGALVLKGKSKGLEVFEPLVDGMADSPAARTYEKAFAMMRKNAPGAADGFRDVLALDPGDALAKFHLQRLESGETGATIVMEEK
;
A
#
# COMPACT_ATOMS: atom_id res chain seq x y z
N MET A 1 -3.69 27.96 44.40
CA MET A 1 -3.30 27.96 42.98
C MET A 1 -2.49 26.72 42.72
N ASN A 2 -3.11 25.73 42.15
CA ASN A 2 -2.50 24.43 41.81
C ASN A 2 -2.66 24.25 40.30
N PRO A 3 -1.60 24.07 39.49
CA PRO A 3 -1.75 23.87 38.07
C PRO A 3 -2.12 22.41 37.79
N GLY A 4 -3.18 22.20 37.04
CA GLY A 4 -3.68 20.92 36.61
C GLY A 4 -2.72 20.15 35.70
N PRO A 5 -2.91 18.84 35.52
CA PRO A 5 -1.99 17.99 34.77
C PRO A 5 -2.07 18.25 33.26
N GLY A 6 -0.94 18.65 32.69
CA GLY A 6 -0.77 18.85 31.27
C GLY A 6 -0.98 17.55 30.50
N PHE A 7 -1.79 17.62 29.49
CA PHE A 7 -1.95 16.61 28.45
C PHE A 7 -0.61 16.40 27.71
N PHE A 8 0.15 15.40 28.09
CA PHE A 8 1.22 14.88 27.26
C PHE A 8 0.57 14.11 26.10
N ARG A 9 0.46 14.73 24.95
CA ARG A 9 0.29 14.00 23.67
C ARG A 9 1.48 13.07 23.52
N ARG A 10 1.25 11.77 23.59
CA ARG A 10 2.25 10.75 23.21
C ARG A 10 2.58 10.93 21.72
N PRO A 11 3.86 10.91 21.32
CA PRO A 11 4.22 11.06 19.92
C PRO A 11 3.72 9.84 19.11
N GLU A 12 3.07 10.13 17.99
CA GLU A 12 2.47 9.18 17.02
C GLU A 12 3.46 8.15 16.43
N ILE A 13 4.73 8.17 16.80
CA ILE A 13 5.78 7.24 16.32
C ILE A 13 5.54 5.80 16.81
N LEU A 14 4.76 5.57 17.86
CA LEU A 14 4.46 4.25 18.39
C LEU A 14 3.37 3.48 17.62
N ILE A 15 2.58 4.15 16.76
CA ILE A 15 1.48 3.53 16.01
C ILE A 15 1.99 2.56 14.94
N GLY A 16 3.11 2.88 14.28
CA GLY A 16 3.73 2.01 13.29
C GLY A 16 4.23 0.66 13.86
N CYS A 17 4.74 0.66 15.10
CA CYS A 17 5.17 -0.56 15.78
C CYS A 17 3.99 -1.42 16.26
N ALA A 18 2.86 -0.80 16.61
CA ALA A 18 1.65 -1.53 17.01
C ALA A 18 1.05 -2.30 15.82
N MET A 19 1.06 -1.73 14.61
CA MET A 19 0.55 -2.39 13.41
C MET A 19 1.37 -3.63 13.00
N LEU A 20 2.68 -3.63 13.20
CA LEU A 20 3.53 -4.82 13.00
C LEU A 20 3.25 -5.94 14.02
N ARG A 21 2.82 -5.60 15.24
CA ARG A 21 2.47 -6.60 16.30
C ARG A 21 1.14 -7.32 16.05
N THR A 22 0.26 -6.75 15.26
CA THR A 22 -1.06 -7.33 14.93
C THR A 22 -1.07 -8.17 13.65
N LEU A 23 0.06 -8.28 12.93
CA LEU A 23 0.18 -9.12 11.75
C LEU A 23 0.22 -10.62 12.14
N THR A 24 -0.66 -11.41 11.55
CA THR A 24 -0.60 -12.87 11.66
C THR A 24 0.63 -13.41 10.90
N SER A 25 1.03 -14.66 11.18
CA SER A 25 2.11 -15.33 10.42
C SER A 25 1.81 -15.38 8.91
N ARG A 26 0.55 -15.50 8.52
CA ARG A 26 0.11 -15.45 7.10
C ARG A 26 0.29 -14.06 6.50
N ASP A 27 -0.01 -13.01 7.25
CA ASP A 27 0.18 -11.63 6.78
C ASP A 27 1.67 -11.32 6.60
N LEU A 28 2.51 -11.73 7.54
CA LEU A 28 3.96 -11.55 7.44
C LEU A 28 4.51 -12.27 6.21
N PHE A 29 4.06 -13.50 5.94
CA PHE A 29 4.42 -14.22 4.73
C PHE A 29 4.00 -13.45 3.47
N SER A 30 2.79 -12.90 3.44
CA SER A 30 2.28 -12.11 2.31
C SER A 30 3.09 -10.83 2.09
N VAL A 31 3.45 -10.13 3.17
CA VAL A 31 4.31 -8.93 3.13
C VAL A 31 5.68 -9.26 2.53
N VAL A 32 6.33 -10.32 3.01
CA VAL A 32 7.62 -10.78 2.47
C VAL A 32 7.50 -11.19 1.00
N ALA A 33 6.45 -11.94 0.66
CA ALA A 33 6.20 -12.35 -0.72
C ALA A 33 6.02 -11.16 -1.67
N ILE A 34 5.29 -10.11 -1.27
CA ILE A 34 5.13 -8.88 -2.06
C ILE A 34 6.48 -8.21 -2.31
N VAL A 35 7.32 -8.06 -1.27
CA VAL A 35 8.66 -7.45 -1.39
C VAL A 35 9.53 -8.25 -2.35
N VAL A 36 9.58 -9.57 -2.18
CA VAL A 36 10.39 -10.46 -3.03
C VAL A 36 9.90 -10.43 -4.49
N LEU A 37 8.59 -10.51 -4.72
CA LEU A 37 8.02 -10.47 -6.05
C LEU A 37 8.22 -9.11 -6.72
N ALA A 38 8.08 -8.01 -5.98
CA ALA A 38 8.35 -6.66 -6.49
C ALA A 38 9.83 -6.51 -6.89
N ALA A 39 10.75 -6.99 -6.05
CA ALA A 39 12.18 -6.95 -6.34
C ALA A 39 12.54 -7.82 -7.57
N LEU A 40 12.13 -9.09 -7.58
CA LEU A 40 12.41 -10.01 -8.70
C LEU A 40 11.75 -9.54 -10.01
N GLY A 41 10.50 -9.11 -9.94
CA GLY A 41 9.78 -8.57 -11.09
C GLY A 41 10.49 -7.33 -11.66
N THR A 42 10.94 -6.42 -10.80
CA THR A 42 11.69 -5.24 -11.23
C THR A 42 13.04 -5.60 -11.84
N VAL A 43 13.77 -6.56 -11.26
CA VAL A 43 15.03 -7.07 -11.85
C VAL A 43 14.78 -7.66 -13.23
N LEU A 44 13.73 -8.44 -13.39
CA LEU A 44 13.36 -9.02 -14.68
C LEU A 44 13.00 -7.92 -15.70
N VAL A 45 12.10 -7.02 -15.33
CA VAL A 45 11.65 -5.90 -16.17
C VAL A 45 12.82 -5.02 -16.59
N SER A 46 13.72 -4.67 -15.65
CA SER A 46 14.89 -3.84 -15.95
C SER A 46 15.89 -4.51 -16.90
N ARG A 47 15.84 -5.85 -17.05
CA ARG A 47 16.71 -6.60 -17.96
C ARG A 47 16.07 -6.91 -19.31
N THR A 48 14.75 -6.99 -19.37
CA THR A 48 14.02 -7.46 -20.56
C THR A 48 13.33 -6.35 -21.33
N LEU A 49 12.90 -5.26 -20.66
CA LEU A 49 12.20 -4.18 -21.32
C LEU A 49 13.17 -3.10 -21.85
N PRO A 50 13.28 -2.91 -23.18
CA PRO A 50 14.21 -1.95 -23.77
C PRO A 50 13.96 -0.51 -23.32
N MET A 51 12.71 -0.12 -23.08
CA MET A 51 12.36 1.24 -22.61
C MET A 51 12.96 1.54 -21.23
N VAL A 52 12.92 0.56 -20.31
CA VAL A 52 13.49 0.73 -18.95
C VAL A 52 15.01 0.80 -19.03
N GLN A 53 15.63 -0.03 -19.88
CA GLN A 53 17.07 0.02 -20.12
C GLN A 53 17.48 1.36 -20.75
N ALA A 54 16.75 1.83 -21.77
CA ALA A 54 17.01 3.12 -22.42
C ALA A 54 16.88 4.29 -21.44
N GLY A 55 15.88 4.26 -20.56
CA GLY A 55 15.69 5.28 -19.52
C GLY A 55 16.83 5.28 -18.49
N GLU A 56 17.24 4.11 -18.00
CA GLU A 56 18.37 4.00 -17.05
C GLU A 56 19.69 4.44 -17.71
N ASN A 57 19.92 4.02 -18.95
CA ASN A 57 21.07 4.43 -19.74
C ASN A 57 21.10 5.94 -19.98
N TRP A 58 19.94 6.53 -20.32
CA TRP A 58 19.85 7.98 -20.53
C TRP A 58 20.17 8.74 -19.24
N LEU A 59 19.65 8.30 -18.10
CA LEU A 59 19.96 8.91 -16.80
C LEU A 59 21.45 8.76 -16.42
N ALA A 60 22.05 7.63 -16.75
CA ALA A 60 23.47 7.42 -16.54
C ALA A 60 24.31 8.34 -17.44
N ASP A 61 23.96 8.43 -18.72
CA ASP A 61 24.61 9.28 -19.71
C ASP A 61 24.46 10.77 -19.38
N PHE A 62 23.27 11.18 -18.92
CA PHE A 62 23.03 12.55 -18.48
C PHE A 62 23.92 12.95 -17.30
N ARG A 63 23.99 12.08 -16.26
CA ARG A 63 24.92 12.31 -15.13
C ARG A 63 26.36 12.34 -15.58
N PHE A 64 26.75 11.41 -16.47
CA PHE A 64 28.09 11.39 -17.04
C PHE A 64 28.41 12.71 -17.77
N GLY A 65 27.55 13.12 -18.68
CA GLY A 65 27.80 14.30 -19.52
C GLY A 65 27.77 15.64 -18.77
N THR A 66 27.03 15.71 -17.64
CA THR A 66 26.86 16.96 -16.86
C THR A 66 27.76 17.04 -15.63
N LEU A 67 28.03 15.92 -14.97
CA LEU A 67 28.66 15.90 -13.64
C LEU A 67 30.10 15.39 -13.65
N THR A 68 30.57 14.74 -14.74
CA THR A 68 31.95 14.27 -14.81
C THR A 68 32.91 15.46 -14.76
N PRO A 69 33.84 15.49 -13.79
CA PRO A 69 34.78 16.59 -13.70
C PRO A 69 35.74 16.61 -14.90
N PRO A 70 36.18 17.80 -15.34
CA PRO A 70 37.19 17.93 -16.39
C PRO A 70 38.46 17.20 -15.96
N ARG A 71 39.16 16.59 -16.93
CA ARG A 71 40.45 15.94 -16.74
C ARG A 71 41.49 16.58 -17.66
N PRO A 72 42.76 16.59 -17.30
CA PRO A 72 43.80 17.03 -18.24
C PRO A 72 43.71 16.26 -19.55
N GLN A 73 44.10 16.90 -20.66
CA GLN A 73 44.17 16.26 -21.98
C GLN A 73 45.03 14.97 -21.89
N ASP A 74 44.62 13.94 -22.63
CA ASP A 74 45.35 12.66 -22.63
C ASP A 74 46.83 12.86 -23.08
N LYS A 75 47.73 12.22 -22.36
CA LYS A 75 49.18 12.39 -22.62
C LYS A 75 49.73 11.29 -23.52
N ASP A 76 49.04 10.15 -23.66
CA ASP A 76 49.60 8.96 -24.31
C ASP A 76 48.95 8.69 -25.69
N VAL A 77 47.75 9.19 -25.92
CA VAL A 77 46.98 8.97 -27.16
C VAL A 77 46.91 10.27 -27.92
N VAL A 78 47.28 10.25 -29.22
CA VAL A 78 47.18 11.34 -30.17
C VAL A 78 46.34 10.90 -31.35
N VAL A 79 45.44 11.77 -31.82
CA VAL A 79 44.58 11.47 -32.96
C VAL A 79 44.98 12.33 -34.13
N VAL A 80 45.17 11.71 -35.30
CA VAL A 80 45.44 12.35 -36.58
C VAL A 80 44.18 12.17 -37.44
N VAL A 81 43.49 13.25 -37.69
CA VAL A 81 42.20 13.23 -38.38
C VAL A 81 42.31 13.63 -39.84
N ILE A 82 41.64 12.87 -40.69
CA ILE A 82 41.39 13.24 -42.10
C ILE A 82 40.09 14.04 -42.12
N THR A 83 40.20 15.35 -42.32
CA THR A 83 39.09 16.30 -42.35
C THR A 83 38.74 16.68 -43.79
N GLU A 84 37.65 17.45 -43.97
CA GLU A 84 37.33 18.09 -45.26
C GLU A 84 38.51 18.92 -45.79
N ASP A 85 39.19 19.68 -44.90
CA ASP A 85 40.38 20.46 -45.28
C ASP A 85 41.52 19.55 -45.76
N THR A 86 41.71 18.40 -45.13
CA THR A 86 42.69 17.40 -45.58
C THR A 86 42.32 16.88 -46.97
N LEU A 87 41.06 16.53 -47.20
CA LEU A 87 40.58 16.02 -48.48
C LEU A 87 40.66 17.06 -49.60
N ALA A 88 40.50 18.34 -49.28
CA ALA A 88 40.65 19.43 -50.23
C ALA A 88 42.09 19.59 -50.78
N THR A 89 43.11 19.09 -50.05
CA THR A 89 44.51 19.07 -50.50
C THR A 89 44.84 17.88 -51.40
N LEU A 90 43.90 16.90 -51.53
CA LEU A 90 44.13 15.65 -52.25
C LEU A 90 43.53 15.71 -53.66
N PRO A 91 44.04 14.89 -54.59
CA PRO A 91 43.53 14.86 -55.98
C PRO A 91 42.08 14.42 -56.09
N TYR A 92 41.57 13.66 -55.12
CA TYR A 92 40.22 13.14 -55.06
C TYR A 92 39.82 12.87 -53.60
N ARG A 93 38.52 12.90 -53.33
CA ARG A 93 38.00 12.75 -51.93
C ARG A 93 37.93 11.30 -51.45
N SER A 94 37.62 10.36 -52.34
CA SER A 94 37.40 8.96 -51.99
C SER A 94 37.74 8.03 -53.16
N PRO A 95 38.41 6.91 -52.87
CA PRO A 95 39.09 6.55 -51.60
C PRO A 95 40.26 7.48 -51.28
N VAL A 96 40.65 7.59 -49.99
CA VAL A 96 41.78 8.47 -49.58
C VAL A 96 43.06 8.10 -50.36
N ASP A 97 43.77 9.10 -50.85
CA ASP A 97 44.98 8.89 -51.67
C ASP A 97 46.03 8.07 -50.94
N ARG A 98 46.42 6.94 -51.53
CA ARG A 98 47.38 5.99 -50.93
C ARG A 98 48.79 6.56 -50.84
N GLY A 99 49.18 7.45 -51.78
CA GLY A 99 50.47 8.14 -51.75
C GLY A 99 50.55 9.12 -50.56
N PHE A 100 49.47 9.86 -50.33
CA PHE A 100 49.37 10.71 -49.15
C PHE A 100 49.50 9.93 -47.86
N LEU A 101 48.79 8.79 -47.70
CA LEU A 101 48.88 7.93 -46.54
C LEU A 101 50.30 7.35 -46.32
N ALA A 102 50.96 6.95 -47.43
CA ALA A 102 52.36 6.47 -47.35
C ALA A 102 53.32 7.56 -46.88
N GLY A 103 53.15 8.80 -47.35
CA GLY A 103 53.91 9.95 -46.89
C GLY A 103 53.65 10.31 -45.44
N LEU A 104 52.38 10.34 -45.01
CA LEU A 104 51.95 10.57 -43.63
C LEU A 104 52.58 9.55 -42.69
N LEU A 105 52.52 8.24 -42.99
CA LEU A 105 53.14 7.18 -42.23
C LEU A 105 54.66 7.36 -42.15
N GLY A 106 55.31 7.82 -43.20
CA GLY A 106 56.73 8.13 -43.17
C GLY A 106 57.11 9.25 -42.20
N HIS A 107 56.34 10.32 -42.14
CA HIS A 107 56.55 11.40 -41.20
C HIS A 107 56.31 10.96 -39.73
N LEU A 108 55.24 10.16 -39.52
CA LEU A 108 54.98 9.60 -38.18
C LEU A 108 56.03 8.60 -37.74
N GLU A 109 56.51 7.74 -38.62
CA GLU A 109 57.60 6.82 -38.31
C GLU A 109 58.87 7.56 -37.85
N ALA A 110 59.21 8.66 -38.56
CA ALA A 110 60.35 9.50 -38.18
C ALA A 110 60.20 10.21 -36.84
N ALA A 111 58.96 10.30 -36.32
CA ALA A 111 58.66 10.81 -34.99
C ALA A 111 58.69 9.71 -33.89
N LYS A 112 58.90 8.43 -34.24
CA LYS A 112 59.06 7.27 -33.32
C LYS A 112 57.90 7.14 -32.36
N PRO A 113 56.59 7.06 -32.79
CA PRO A 113 55.49 6.74 -31.94
C PRO A 113 55.65 5.30 -31.36
N LYS A 114 54.96 5.00 -30.27
CA LYS A 114 54.95 3.67 -29.64
C LYS A 114 54.22 2.62 -30.50
N ALA A 115 53.12 3.04 -31.11
CA ALA A 115 52.38 2.26 -32.12
C ALA A 115 51.47 3.22 -32.95
N ILE A 116 51.09 2.77 -34.16
CA ILE A 116 50.15 3.49 -35.05
C ILE A 116 48.95 2.60 -35.31
N GLY A 117 47.75 3.11 -35.07
CA GLY A 117 46.49 2.50 -35.51
C GLY A 117 45.92 3.26 -36.71
N VAL A 118 45.60 2.54 -37.79
CA VAL A 118 45.04 3.12 -39.02
C VAL A 118 43.59 2.67 -39.14
N ASP A 119 42.66 3.54 -38.75
CA ASP A 119 41.19 3.33 -38.83
C ASP A 119 40.68 3.73 -40.22
N ILE A 120 41.20 3.07 -41.25
CA ILE A 120 40.80 3.20 -42.63
C ILE A 120 40.65 1.80 -43.22
N LEU A 121 39.50 1.51 -43.80
CA LEU A 121 39.26 0.24 -44.51
C LEU A 121 39.79 0.35 -45.94
N PHE A 122 40.74 -0.51 -46.28
CA PHE A 122 41.30 -0.62 -47.62
C PHE A 122 40.51 -1.62 -48.47
N ASP A 123 39.26 -1.29 -48.77
CA ASP A 123 38.28 -2.20 -49.41
C ASP A 123 38.16 -2.03 -50.92
N GLN A 124 38.85 -1.03 -51.51
CA GLN A 124 38.81 -0.76 -52.95
C GLN A 124 40.19 -0.47 -53.51
N PRO A 125 40.48 -0.95 -54.73
CA PRO A 125 41.71 -0.60 -55.43
C PRO A 125 41.70 0.88 -55.82
N THR A 126 42.91 1.47 -55.88
CA THR A 126 43.12 2.82 -56.40
C THR A 126 44.13 2.75 -57.56
N GLN A 127 45.16 3.57 -57.54
CA GLN A 127 46.25 3.47 -58.49
C GLN A 127 47.23 2.38 -58.06
N ALA A 128 47.45 1.36 -58.87
CA ALA A 128 48.24 0.18 -58.50
C ALA A 128 49.61 0.51 -57.91
N ALA A 129 50.36 1.45 -58.49
CA ALA A 129 51.66 1.88 -57.96
C ALA A 129 51.57 2.52 -56.57
N LYS A 130 50.49 3.25 -56.27
CA LYS A 130 50.25 3.84 -54.93
C LYS A 130 49.76 2.81 -53.91
N ASP A 131 48.94 1.87 -54.35
CA ASP A 131 48.51 0.75 -53.52
C ASP A 131 49.71 -0.11 -53.06
N GLU A 132 50.60 -0.47 -54.00
CA GLU A 132 51.83 -1.20 -53.73
C GLU A 132 52.78 -0.41 -52.81
N ALA A 133 52.95 0.89 -53.09
CA ALA A 133 53.82 1.77 -52.29
C ALA A 133 53.31 1.85 -50.81
N LEU A 134 52.00 2.01 -50.60
CA LEU A 134 51.43 2.05 -49.27
C LEU A 134 51.57 0.66 -48.57
N GLN A 135 51.28 -0.44 -49.28
CA GLN A 135 51.36 -1.75 -48.75
C GLN A 135 52.80 -2.11 -48.31
N LYS A 136 53.81 -1.75 -49.18
CA LYS A 136 55.25 -1.86 -48.87
C LYS A 136 55.62 -1.03 -47.67
N LYS A 137 55.10 0.19 -47.57
CA LYS A 137 55.36 1.07 -46.41
C LYS A 137 54.81 0.48 -45.12
N LEU A 138 53.55 0.03 -45.11
CA LEU A 138 52.92 -0.62 -43.94
C LEU A 138 53.68 -1.84 -43.44
N ARG A 139 54.19 -2.67 -44.33
CA ARG A 139 54.98 -3.87 -43.99
C ARG A 139 56.36 -3.57 -43.41
N ASN A 140 57.00 -2.47 -43.85
CA ASN A 140 58.36 -2.13 -43.54
C ASN A 140 58.52 -1.02 -42.47
N LEU A 141 57.40 -0.60 -41.81
CA LEU A 141 57.47 0.38 -40.72
C LEU A 141 58.30 -0.18 -39.55
N SER A 142 59.21 0.65 -39.05
CA SER A 142 60.05 0.32 -37.87
C SER A 142 59.26 0.39 -36.56
N VAL A 143 58.02 0.91 -36.58
CA VAL A 143 57.11 1.01 -35.45
C VAL A 143 55.91 0.09 -35.70
N PRO A 144 55.33 -0.52 -34.63
CA PRO A 144 54.14 -1.35 -34.75
C PRO A 144 53.00 -0.59 -35.40
N VAL A 145 52.36 -1.19 -36.43
CA VAL A 145 51.20 -0.65 -37.08
C VAL A 145 50.05 -1.67 -37.10
N VAL A 146 48.85 -1.21 -36.78
CA VAL A 146 47.63 -2.00 -36.83
C VAL A 146 46.63 -1.35 -37.79
N VAL A 147 46.11 -2.13 -38.73
CA VAL A 147 45.21 -1.66 -39.80
C VAL A 147 43.79 -2.15 -39.51
N ALA A 148 42.83 -1.33 -39.93
CA ALA A 148 41.40 -1.66 -39.80
C ALA A 148 41.04 -2.92 -40.60
N GLU A 149 40.28 -3.78 -39.99
CA GLU A 149 39.67 -4.97 -40.59
C GLU A 149 38.15 -4.94 -40.34
N ALA A 150 37.36 -5.33 -41.35
CA ALA A 150 35.92 -5.45 -41.22
C ALA A 150 35.53 -6.91 -40.91
N ALA A 151 34.54 -7.08 -40.03
CA ALA A 151 33.94 -8.39 -39.82
C ALA A 151 33.14 -8.85 -41.05
N THR A 152 32.94 -10.16 -41.23
CA THR A 152 32.20 -10.75 -42.35
C THR A 152 30.72 -10.36 -42.45
N ASP A 153 30.15 -9.86 -41.34
CA ASP A 153 28.79 -9.29 -41.26
C ASP A 153 28.76 -7.76 -41.56
N SER A 154 29.86 -7.20 -42.03
CA SER A 154 29.92 -5.85 -42.56
C SER A 154 29.20 -5.75 -43.92
N ASN A 155 28.67 -4.55 -44.25
CA ASN A 155 27.97 -4.34 -45.51
C ASN A 155 28.92 -4.27 -46.74
N LEU A 156 30.10 -4.90 -46.64
CA LEU A 156 31.06 -4.96 -47.77
C LEU A 156 30.63 -6.02 -48.77
N THR A 157 30.71 -5.68 -50.03
CA THR A 157 30.50 -6.64 -51.13
C THR A 157 31.60 -7.70 -51.15
N LYS A 158 31.36 -8.86 -51.78
CA LYS A 158 32.37 -9.92 -51.91
C LYS A 158 33.68 -9.42 -52.59
N PRO A 159 33.66 -8.60 -53.68
CA PRO A 159 34.89 -8.02 -54.21
C PRO A 159 35.66 -7.15 -53.22
N GLN A 160 34.95 -6.31 -52.45
CA GLN A 160 35.55 -5.45 -51.41
C GLN A 160 36.22 -6.31 -50.34
N GLN A 161 35.55 -7.33 -49.84
CA GLN A 161 36.11 -8.24 -48.84
C GLN A 161 37.36 -8.97 -49.37
N ALA A 162 37.33 -9.43 -50.64
CA ALA A 162 38.47 -10.09 -51.29
C ALA A 162 39.66 -9.14 -51.49
N PHE A 163 39.40 -7.88 -51.83
CA PHE A 163 40.46 -6.85 -51.96
C PHE A 163 41.04 -6.51 -50.59
N LEU A 164 40.20 -6.24 -49.58
CA LEU A 164 40.62 -5.92 -48.21
C LEU A 164 41.52 -7.04 -47.67
N LYS A 165 41.10 -8.31 -47.78
CA LYS A 165 41.88 -9.46 -47.36
C LYS A 165 43.27 -9.51 -48.02
N ARG A 166 43.32 -9.34 -49.33
CA ARG A 166 44.56 -9.32 -50.12
C ARG A 166 45.46 -8.14 -49.78
N PHE A 167 44.87 -6.94 -49.57
CA PHE A 167 45.64 -5.77 -49.24
C PHE A 167 46.23 -5.83 -47.82
N THR A 168 45.54 -6.39 -46.87
CA THR A 168 45.96 -6.50 -45.47
C THR A 168 46.75 -7.76 -45.14
N ASP A 169 46.96 -8.66 -46.14
CA ASP A 169 47.68 -9.89 -45.93
C ASP A 169 49.09 -9.63 -45.39
N GLY A 170 49.45 -10.35 -44.30
CA GLY A 170 50.72 -10.20 -43.60
C GLY A 170 50.82 -8.96 -42.68
N LEU A 171 49.76 -8.12 -42.55
CA LEU A 171 49.72 -7.02 -41.64
C LEU A 171 49.00 -7.38 -40.33
N ALA A 172 49.35 -6.66 -39.24
CA ALA A 172 48.56 -6.75 -38.03
C ALA A 172 47.22 -6.03 -38.22
N THR A 173 46.11 -6.78 -38.06
CA THR A 173 44.76 -6.21 -38.27
C THR A 173 43.93 -6.30 -37.01
N GLY A 174 42.90 -5.43 -36.93
CA GLY A 174 41.89 -5.49 -35.86
C GLY A 174 40.54 -5.03 -36.34
N LEU A 175 39.47 -5.64 -35.78
CA LEU A 175 38.09 -5.37 -36.16
C LEU A 175 37.65 -3.98 -35.69
N VAL A 176 37.22 -3.12 -36.62
CA VAL A 176 36.75 -1.73 -36.34
C VAL A 176 35.26 -1.66 -36.04
N ASN A 177 34.62 -2.78 -35.76
CA ASN A 177 33.21 -2.79 -35.43
C ASN A 177 32.97 -2.11 -34.08
N LEU A 178 32.08 -1.12 -34.03
CA LEU A 178 31.62 -0.49 -32.81
C LEU A 178 30.43 -1.25 -32.23
N VAL A 179 30.49 -1.56 -30.94
CA VAL A 179 29.41 -2.27 -30.24
C VAL A 179 28.41 -1.25 -29.72
N LYS A 180 27.27 -1.19 -30.41
CA LYS A 180 26.15 -0.30 -30.09
C LYS A 180 25.20 -0.97 -29.11
N ASP A 181 24.65 -0.22 -28.17
CA ASP A 181 23.59 -0.66 -27.29
C ASP A 181 22.30 -0.88 -28.07
N ARG A 182 21.62 -1.99 -27.84
CA ARG A 182 20.40 -2.37 -28.56
C ARG A 182 19.22 -1.46 -28.25
N ALA A 183 19.20 -0.84 -27.05
CA ALA A 183 18.09 -0.03 -26.59
C ALA A 183 18.06 1.36 -27.24
N ASP A 184 19.23 1.97 -27.52
CA ASP A 184 19.29 3.36 -27.97
C ASP A 184 20.37 3.66 -29.04
N GLY A 185 21.11 2.65 -29.51
CA GLY A 185 22.13 2.78 -30.53
C GLY A 185 23.43 3.46 -30.10
N THR A 186 23.59 3.78 -28.81
CA THR A 186 24.77 4.45 -28.26
C THR A 186 25.94 3.48 -28.14
N VAL A 187 27.15 3.92 -28.50
CA VAL A 187 28.37 3.12 -28.34
C VAL A 187 28.79 3.12 -26.88
N ARG A 188 28.69 1.96 -26.21
CA ARG A 188 28.99 1.78 -24.79
C ARG A 188 29.96 0.64 -24.47
N TRP A 189 30.48 -0.03 -25.49
CA TRP A 189 31.33 -1.20 -25.26
C TRP A 189 32.57 -1.16 -26.14
N ILE A 190 33.69 -1.62 -25.57
CA ILE A 190 34.92 -1.91 -26.31
C ILE A 190 34.78 -3.35 -26.84
N LEU A 191 34.93 -3.51 -28.15
CA LEU A 191 35.00 -4.83 -28.76
C LEU A 191 36.34 -5.49 -28.43
N ALA A 192 36.31 -6.57 -27.65
CA ALA A 192 37.49 -7.37 -27.39
C ALA A 192 37.98 -8.13 -28.62
N GLY A 193 37.01 -8.63 -29.39
CA GLY A 193 37.22 -9.40 -30.60
C GLY A 193 35.97 -10.23 -30.93
N LYS A 194 36.04 -10.96 -32.04
CA LYS A 194 34.97 -11.83 -32.51
C LYS A 194 35.56 -13.08 -33.17
N THR A 195 34.95 -14.23 -32.96
CA THR A 195 35.29 -15.44 -33.74
C THR A 195 34.68 -15.32 -35.12
N VAL A 196 35.51 -15.32 -36.15
CA VAL A 196 35.13 -15.24 -37.57
C VAL A 196 35.65 -16.49 -38.25
N ALA A 197 34.77 -17.31 -38.84
CA ALA A 197 35.10 -18.58 -39.48
C ALA A 197 35.99 -19.49 -38.59
N GLY A 198 35.69 -19.57 -37.30
CA GLY A 198 36.43 -20.41 -36.33
C GLY A 198 37.72 -19.81 -35.80
N VAL A 199 38.15 -18.65 -36.28
CA VAL A 199 39.38 -17.96 -35.85
C VAL A 199 39.02 -16.72 -35.01
N TRP A 200 39.66 -16.58 -33.87
CA TRP A 200 39.53 -15.37 -33.02
C TRP A 200 40.26 -14.19 -33.68
N LYS A 201 39.50 -13.14 -33.97
CA LYS A 201 40.04 -11.87 -34.45
C LYS A 201 39.89 -10.79 -33.36
N PRO A 202 40.96 -10.16 -32.93
CA PRO A 202 40.93 -9.11 -31.93
C PRO A 202 40.22 -7.85 -32.45
N GLY A 203 39.65 -7.06 -31.54
CA GLY A 203 39.16 -5.71 -31.86
C GLY A 203 40.36 -4.76 -32.14
N PHE A 204 40.13 -3.76 -32.98
CA PHE A 204 41.14 -2.80 -33.43
C PHE A 204 41.88 -2.15 -32.25
N VAL A 205 41.15 -1.58 -31.30
CA VAL A 205 41.71 -0.90 -30.13
C VAL A 205 42.51 -1.86 -29.28
N GLY A 206 42.01 -3.08 -29.08
CA GLY A 206 42.71 -4.12 -28.35
C GLY A 206 44.05 -4.48 -29.00
N ARG A 207 44.06 -4.62 -30.33
CA ARG A 207 45.27 -4.94 -31.10
C ARG A 207 46.29 -3.81 -31.06
N VAL A 208 45.84 -2.53 -31.10
CA VAL A 208 46.74 -1.37 -30.93
C VAL A 208 47.35 -1.32 -29.51
N ALA A 209 46.54 -1.63 -28.49
CA ALA A 209 47.00 -1.70 -27.10
C ALA A 209 48.03 -2.83 -26.88
N GLU A 210 47.75 -4.03 -27.46
CA GLU A 210 48.71 -5.17 -27.43
C GLU A 210 50.04 -4.82 -28.11
N ALA A 211 49.99 -4.15 -29.26
CA ALA A 211 51.18 -3.67 -29.96
C ALA A 211 52.01 -2.68 -29.13
N ALA A 212 51.35 -2.00 -28.18
CA ALA A 212 51.98 -1.13 -27.20
C ALA A 212 52.41 -1.82 -25.89
N GLY A 213 52.23 -3.14 -25.80
CA GLY A 213 52.57 -3.93 -24.59
C GLY A 213 51.54 -3.87 -23.48
N VAL A 214 50.30 -3.50 -23.77
CA VAL A 214 49.19 -3.45 -22.79
C VAL A 214 48.38 -4.74 -22.85
N ALA A 215 48.11 -5.36 -21.72
CA ALA A 215 47.25 -6.54 -21.64
C ALA A 215 45.78 -6.18 -21.90
N VAL A 216 45.11 -6.94 -22.75
CA VAL A 216 43.73 -6.65 -23.19
C VAL A 216 42.77 -7.74 -22.73
N PRO A 217 41.57 -7.38 -22.19
CA PRO A 217 40.55 -8.36 -21.85
C PRO A 217 40.07 -9.13 -23.07
N LYS A 218 39.88 -10.45 -22.94
CA LYS A 218 39.31 -11.31 -24.01
C LYS A 218 37.75 -11.26 -24.08
N ARG A 219 37.12 -10.32 -23.36
CA ARG A 219 35.67 -10.07 -23.37
C ARG A 219 35.39 -8.60 -23.58
N ASN A 220 34.23 -8.30 -24.16
CA ASN A 220 33.79 -6.93 -24.27
C ASN A 220 33.69 -6.29 -22.89
N VAL A 221 34.21 -5.07 -22.76
CA VAL A 221 34.15 -4.28 -21.52
C VAL A 221 33.38 -3.00 -21.80
N ALA A 222 32.69 -2.51 -20.77
CA ALA A 222 31.98 -1.25 -20.92
C ALA A 222 32.94 -0.09 -21.14
N LEU A 223 32.64 0.75 -22.13
CA LEU A 223 33.45 1.91 -22.49
C LEU A 223 33.18 3.07 -21.52
N VAL A 224 34.24 3.51 -20.87
CA VAL A 224 34.23 4.68 -19.99
C VAL A 224 34.86 5.84 -20.74
N TYR A 225 34.04 6.70 -21.28
CA TYR A 225 34.51 7.90 -21.98
C TYR A 225 35.31 8.79 -21.03
N ARG A 226 36.34 9.45 -21.57
CA ARG A 226 37.09 10.47 -20.85
C ARG A 226 36.29 11.75 -20.87
N GLY A 227 36.14 12.44 -19.73
CA GLY A 227 35.55 13.75 -19.66
C GLY A 227 36.31 14.75 -20.54
N ALA A 228 35.65 15.83 -20.91
CA ALA A 228 36.34 16.94 -21.63
C ALA A 228 37.55 17.42 -20.82
N ALA A 229 38.57 17.90 -21.51
CA ALA A 229 39.65 18.62 -20.88
C ALA A 229 39.18 20.00 -20.38
N GLU A 230 40.07 20.83 -19.89
CA GLU A 230 39.74 22.22 -19.51
C GLU A 230 38.92 22.92 -20.59
N ALA A 231 38.14 23.92 -20.20
CA ALA A 231 37.19 24.60 -21.09
C ALA A 231 37.77 24.89 -22.51
N GLY A 232 37.12 24.33 -23.52
CA GLY A 232 37.48 24.51 -24.92
C GLY A 232 38.51 23.54 -25.50
N LYS A 233 39.15 22.66 -24.69
CA LYS A 233 40.10 21.67 -25.22
C LYS A 233 39.46 20.30 -25.40
N PRO A 234 39.74 19.56 -26.50
CA PRO A 234 39.31 18.18 -26.64
C PRO A 234 40.00 17.24 -25.65
N ALA A 235 39.43 16.06 -25.41
CA ALA A 235 40.02 15.07 -24.49
C ALA A 235 41.39 14.53 -24.95
N PHE A 236 41.67 14.61 -26.22
CA PHE A 236 42.91 14.16 -26.87
C PHE A 236 43.53 15.28 -27.68
N PRO A 237 44.90 15.30 -27.86
CA PRO A 237 45.52 16.06 -28.91
C PRO A 237 45.00 15.57 -30.28
N ILE A 238 44.43 16.48 -31.08
CA ILE A 238 43.90 16.17 -32.42
C ILE A 238 44.63 17.06 -33.42
N TYR A 239 45.18 16.44 -34.45
CA TYR A 239 45.89 17.11 -35.52
C TYR A 239 45.28 16.72 -36.87
N GLN A 240 45.17 17.69 -37.81
CA GLN A 240 44.74 17.41 -39.19
C GLN A 240 45.87 16.69 -39.94
N ALA A 241 45.55 15.61 -40.68
CA ALA A 241 46.53 14.75 -41.30
C ALA A 241 47.48 15.47 -42.25
N HIS A 242 47.00 16.45 -42.99
CA HIS A 242 47.86 17.24 -43.91
C HIS A 242 48.85 18.18 -43.23
N THR A 243 48.61 18.49 -41.93
CA THR A 243 49.54 19.36 -41.16
C THR A 243 50.68 18.60 -40.51
N VAL A 244 50.56 17.28 -40.36
CA VAL A 244 51.55 16.44 -39.65
C VAL A 244 53.01 16.66 -40.13
N PRO A 245 53.31 16.84 -41.44
CA PRO A 245 54.66 17.06 -41.91
C PRO A 245 55.36 18.28 -41.33
N VAL A 246 54.61 19.31 -40.91
CA VAL A 246 55.17 20.58 -40.39
C VAL A 246 55.11 20.64 -38.86
N LEU A 247 54.52 19.63 -38.19
CA LEU A 247 54.43 19.59 -36.74
C LEU A 247 55.70 19.06 -36.09
N PRO A 248 56.01 19.49 -34.84
CA PRO A 248 57.17 19.00 -34.11
C PRO A 248 57.09 17.49 -33.82
N LYS A 249 58.10 16.71 -34.23
CA LYS A 249 58.15 15.25 -34.06
C LYS A 249 57.94 14.83 -32.60
N LYS A 250 58.42 15.60 -31.60
CA LYS A 250 58.24 15.36 -30.17
C LYS A 250 56.78 15.24 -29.73
N TRP A 251 55.82 15.74 -30.52
CA TRP A 251 54.38 15.63 -30.19
C TRP A 251 53.84 14.21 -30.41
N PHE A 252 54.54 13.42 -31.21
CA PHE A 252 54.19 12.02 -31.52
C PHE A 252 55.14 11.00 -30.90
N GLU A 253 56.28 11.43 -30.42
CA GLU A 253 57.34 10.58 -29.88
C GLU A 253 56.81 9.82 -28.66
N GLY A 254 56.94 8.46 -28.67
CA GLY A 254 56.46 7.58 -27.63
C GLY A 254 54.96 7.51 -27.42
N LYS A 255 54.15 8.17 -28.29
CA LYS A 255 52.68 8.20 -28.23
C LYS A 255 52.04 7.07 -29.02
N LEU A 256 50.78 6.78 -28.70
CA LEU A 256 49.90 5.96 -29.54
C LEU A 256 49.17 6.87 -30.49
N VAL A 257 49.38 6.69 -31.76
CA VAL A 257 48.79 7.55 -32.80
C VAL A 257 47.68 6.81 -33.50
N LEU A 258 46.46 7.36 -33.46
CA LEU A 258 45.32 6.86 -34.22
C LEU A 258 45.10 7.76 -35.44
N ILE A 259 45.01 7.17 -36.63
CA ILE A 259 44.69 7.85 -37.86
C ILE A 259 43.29 7.44 -38.33
N GLY A 260 42.36 8.38 -38.57
CA GLY A 260 41.02 8.07 -39.05
C GLY A 260 40.29 9.29 -39.58
N ALA A 261 39.08 9.10 -40.04
CA ALA A 261 38.25 10.16 -40.58
C ALA A 261 37.51 10.99 -39.51
N ASP A 262 37.47 12.30 -39.66
CA ASP A 262 36.55 13.19 -38.95
C ASP A 262 35.82 14.04 -39.95
N LEU A 263 34.76 13.49 -40.51
CA LEU A 263 33.92 14.11 -41.55
C LEU A 263 32.53 14.41 -41.00
N PRO A 264 31.87 15.49 -41.42
CA PRO A 264 30.60 15.93 -40.84
C PRO A 264 29.45 14.92 -40.94
N LEU A 265 29.40 14.13 -42.03
CA LEU A 265 28.28 13.25 -42.36
C LEU A 265 28.67 11.76 -42.44
N ILE A 266 29.92 11.43 -42.19
CA ILE A 266 30.44 10.06 -42.34
C ILE A 266 31.05 9.60 -41.02
N ASP A 267 30.81 8.32 -40.66
CA ASP A 267 31.37 7.66 -39.51
C ASP A 267 31.09 8.38 -38.16
N ARG A 268 29.85 8.89 -38.01
CA ARG A 268 29.38 9.54 -36.80
C ARG A 268 28.55 8.55 -35.97
N HIS A 269 28.87 8.45 -34.70
CA HIS A 269 28.20 7.49 -33.79
C HIS A 269 27.77 8.18 -32.52
N ARG A 270 26.54 7.85 -32.10
CA ARG A 270 25.97 8.33 -30.86
C ARG A 270 26.77 7.87 -29.66
N THR A 271 27.08 8.78 -28.75
CA THR A 271 27.81 8.52 -27.51
C THR A 271 27.03 9.00 -26.29
N PRO A 272 27.42 8.67 -25.05
CA PRO A 272 26.82 9.17 -23.82
C PRO A 272 26.71 10.71 -23.74
N PHE A 273 27.56 11.45 -24.43
CA PHE A 273 27.49 12.92 -24.46
C PHE A 273 26.21 13.48 -25.09
N ALA A 274 25.51 12.67 -25.89
CA ALA A 274 24.25 13.06 -26.54
C ALA A 274 23.14 13.40 -25.53
N ALA A 275 23.14 12.77 -24.36
CA ALA A 275 22.14 13.04 -23.32
C ALA A 275 22.28 14.46 -22.70
N ALA A 276 23.49 14.98 -22.63
CA ALA A 276 23.76 16.29 -22.04
C ALA A 276 23.90 17.41 -23.06
N ARG A 277 24.40 17.12 -24.29
CA ARG A 277 24.78 18.12 -25.30
C ARG A 277 23.84 18.16 -26.51
N GLY A 278 22.83 17.31 -26.55
CA GLY A 278 21.98 17.07 -27.72
C GLY A 278 22.63 16.10 -28.73
N VAL A 279 21.82 15.48 -29.58
CA VAL A 279 22.23 14.39 -30.48
C VAL A 279 23.38 14.82 -31.40
N SER A 280 23.26 15.93 -32.08
CA SER A 280 24.27 16.39 -33.06
C SER A 280 25.63 16.71 -32.44
N LYS A 281 25.67 17.26 -31.22
CA LYS A 281 26.91 17.55 -30.49
C LYS A 281 27.43 16.36 -29.69
N GLY A 282 26.64 15.29 -29.54
CA GLY A 282 26.98 14.07 -28.83
C GLY A 282 27.40 12.93 -29.74
N GLU A 283 27.41 13.10 -31.06
CA GLU A 283 27.98 12.15 -32.00
C GLU A 283 29.48 12.42 -32.20
N LEU A 284 30.26 11.35 -32.08
CA LEU A 284 31.69 11.40 -32.28
C LEU A 284 32.11 10.53 -33.47
N PRO A 285 33.21 10.92 -34.18
CA PRO A 285 33.84 10.06 -35.18
C PRO A 285 34.33 8.75 -34.57
N GLY A 286 34.32 7.66 -35.34
CA GLY A 286 34.81 6.35 -34.89
C GLY A 286 36.21 6.40 -34.31
N VAL A 287 37.12 7.09 -34.94
CA VAL A 287 38.52 7.26 -34.50
C VAL A 287 38.62 7.91 -33.10
N ILE A 288 37.75 8.88 -32.78
CA ILE A 288 37.71 9.52 -31.46
C ILE A 288 37.17 8.54 -30.41
N ILE A 289 36.14 7.75 -30.79
CA ILE A 289 35.62 6.68 -29.89
C ILE A 289 36.73 5.66 -29.62
N PHE A 290 37.49 5.26 -30.59
CA PHE A 290 38.65 4.38 -30.42
C PHE A 290 39.74 5.03 -29.56
N ALA A 291 39.94 6.35 -29.63
CA ALA A 291 40.85 7.04 -28.73
C ALA A 291 40.40 6.94 -27.26
N HIS A 292 39.10 7.11 -26.98
CA HIS A 292 38.53 6.92 -25.65
C HIS A 292 38.71 5.48 -25.15
N ALA A 293 38.49 4.49 -26.01
CA ALA A 293 38.64 3.09 -25.70
C ALA A 293 40.11 2.73 -25.44
N LEU A 294 41.04 3.22 -26.26
CA LEU A 294 42.47 3.01 -26.12
C LEU A 294 43.02 3.64 -24.81
N SER A 295 42.65 4.88 -24.53
CA SER A 295 42.97 5.58 -23.28
C SER A 295 42.46 4.80 -22.06
N GLN A 296 41.24 4.23 -22.13
CA GLN A 296 40.73 3.41 -21.06
C GLN A 296 41.56 2.15 -20.80
N LEU A 297 41.97 1.45 -21.85
CA LEU A 297 42.78 0.23 -21.73
C LEU A 297 44.15 0.52 -21.14
N ILE A 298 44.77 1.65 -21.54
CA ILE A 298 46.09 2.08 -21.03
C ILE A 298 46.01 2.48 -19.55
N GLU A 299 45.02 3.30 -19.20
CA GLU A 299 44.83 3.76 -17.83
C GLU A 299 44.23 2.69 -16.90
N GLY A 300 43.76 1.55 -17.42
CA GLY A 300 43.08 0.51 -16.65
C GLY A 300 41.79 0.95 -16.03
N ARG A 301 41.09 1.93 -16.62
CA ARG A 301 39.82 2.48 -16.08
C ARG A 301 38.75 1.43 -16.09
N THR A 302 38.06 1.27 -14.96
CA THR A 302 36.93 0.39 -14.80
C THR A 302 35.60 1.17 -14.82
N PRO A 303 34.51 0.57 -15.31
CA PRO A 303 33.20 1.23 -15.29
C PRO A 303 32.77 1.60 -13.87
N PRO A 304 32.36 2.85 -13.64
CA PRO A 304 31.94 3.32 -12.31
C PRO A 304 30.53 2.86 -11.97
N GLY A 305 30.34 1.60 -11.64
CA GLY A 305 28.99 1.09 -11.37
C GLY A 305 28.97 0.04 -10.28
N LEU A 306 27.80 -0.11 -9.68
CA LEU A 306 27.55 -1.23 -8.78
C LEU A 306 27.59 -2.55 -9.56
N GLY A 307 28.28 -3.55 -9.00
CA GLY A 307 28.23 -4.91 -9.52
C GLY A 307 26.80 -5.47 -9.54
N ALA A 308 26.62 -6.61 -10.21
CA ALA A 308 25.29 -7.22 -10.34
C ALA A 308 24.59 -7.45 -8.97
N GLY A 309 25.34 -7.95 -7.97
CA GLY A 309 24.85 -8.14 -6.60
C GLY A 309 24.42 -6.83 -5.93
N GLY A 310 25.23 -5.77 -6.05
CA GLY A 310 24.92 -4.46 -5.48
C GLY A 310 23.66 -3.83 -6.09
N ARG A 311 23.43 -4.02 -7.39
CA ARG A 311 22.21 -3.56 -8.07
C ARG A 311 20.96 -4.29 -7.54
N VAL A 312 21.04 -5.62 -7.42
CA VAL A 312 19.93 -6.43 -6.88
C VAL A 312 19.66 -6.07 -5.42
N ALA A 313 20.70 -5.90 -4.60
CA ALA A 313 20.56 -5.50 -3.20
C ALA A 313 19.88 -4.13 -3.06
N LEU A 314 20.23 -3.15 -3.91
CA LEU A 314 19.61 -1.84 -3.91
C LEU A 314 18.13 -1.92 -4.31
N ILE A 315 17.78 -2.69 -5.32
CA ILE A 315 16.39 -2.93 -5.74
C ILE A 315 15.60 -3.58 -4.58
N ALA A 316 16.15 -4.59 -3.93
CA ALA A 316 15.52 -5.28 -2.80
C ALA A 316 15.33 -4.35 -1.59
N LEU A 317 16.34 -3.50 -1.29
CA LEU A 317 16.24 -2.48 -0.24
C LEU A 317 15.07 -1.53 -0.50
N PHE A 318 14.94 -1.00 -1.71
CA PHE A 318 13.88 -0.07 -2.04
C PHE A 318 12.50 -0.74 -2.14
N ALA A 319 12.42 -2.00 -2.54
CA ALA A 319 11.20 -2.79 -2.40
C ALA A 319 10.78 -2.95 -0.93
N GLY A 320 11.73 -3.25 -0.04
CA GLY A 320 11.51 -3.31 1.40
C GLY A 320 11.04 -1.98 2.00
N LEU A 321 11.71 -0.88 1.64
CA LEU A 321 11.31 0.46 2.06
C LEU A 321 9.90 0.82 1.56
N GLY A 322 9.55 0.51 0.32
CA GLY A 322 8.22 0.75 -0.22
C GLY A 322 7.13 0.05 0.59
N MET A 323 7.36 -1.20 0.98
CA MET A 323 6.44 -1.95 1.84
C MET A 323 6.38 -1.37 3.26
N LEU A 324 7.52 -1.01 3.83
CA LEU A 324 7.59 -0.38 5.16
C LEU A 324 6.75 0.92 5.18
N PHE A 325 6.90 1.78 4.17
CA PHE A 325 6.09 3.01 4.07
C PHE A 325 4.60 2.74 3.83
N ALA A 326 4.23 1.64 3.16
CA ALA A 326 2.85 1.22 3.04
C ALA A 326 2.21 0.85 4.39
N MET A 327 3.02 0.34 5.34
CA MET A 327 2.55 -0.09 6.67
C MET A 327 2.32 1.05 7.66
N PHE A 328 2.82 2.26 7.41
CA PHE A 328 2.52 3.41 8.26
C PHE A 328 1.06 3.85 8.08
N ASP A 329 0.35 4.03 9.18
CA ASP A 329 -1.00 4.57 9.17
C ASP A 329 -0.97 6.11 9.11
N LEU A 330 -0.86 6.61 7.87
CA LEU A 330 -0.79 8.03 7.57
C LEU A 330 -1.94 8.42 6.64
N PRO A 331 -2.44 9.66 6.72
CA PRO A 331 -3.36 10.21 5.73
C PRO A 331 -2.79 10.08 4.32
N VAL A 332 -3.65 9.86 3.32
CA VAL A 332 -3.23 9.62 1.92
C VAL A 332 -2.26 10.69 1.40
N ALA A 333 -2.51 11.95 1.72
CA ALA A 333 -1.64 13.07 1.34
C ALA A 333 -0.24 12.96 1.97
N ALA A 334 -0.15 12.68 3.28
CA ALA A 334 1.11 12.51 3.99
C ALA A 334 1.88 11.28 3.49
N LYS A 335 1.18 10.17 3.25
CA LYS A 335 1.77 8.95 2.67
C LYS A 335 2.33 9.19 1.27
N SER A 336 1.60 9.92 0.43
CA SER A 336 2.06 10.28 -0.92
C SER A 336 3.29 11.21 -0.86
N LEU A 337 3.28 12.19 0.02
CA LEU A 337 4.40 13.12 0.20
C LEU A 337 5.65 12.40 0.72
N SER A 338 5.50 11.51 1.71
CA SER A 338 6.63 10.71 2.22
C SER A 338 7.22 9.77 1.16
N ASN A 339 6.38 9.11 0.37
CA ASN A 339 6.84 8.29 -0.76
C ASN A 339 7.62 9.12 -1.78
N LEU A 340 7.13 10.29 -2.13
CA LEU A 340 7.83 11.23 -3.04
C LEU A 340 9.16 11.68 -2.43
N GLY A 341 9.20 11.95 -1.12
CA GLY A 341 10.42 12.32 -0.39
C GLY A 341 11.50 11.23 -0.46
N VAL A 342 11.13 9.95 -0.27
CA VAL A 342 12.07 8.82 -0.39
C VAL A 342 12.61 8.71 -1.81
N LEU A 343 11.78 8.85 -2.83
CA LEU A 343 12.22 8.83 -4.23
C LEU A 343 13.12 10.03 -4.55
N ALA A 344 12.75 11.22 -4.11
CA ALA A 344 13.57 12.42 -4.28
C ALA A 344 14.94 12.25 -3.61
N MET A 345 14.98 11.68 -2.41
CA MET A 345 16.22 11.38 -1.70
C MET A 345 17.10 10.38 -2.48
N LEU A 346 16.53 9.30 -3.03
CA LEU A 346 17.26 8.37 -3.88
C LEU A 346 17.92 9.09 -5.06
N TRP A 347 17.16 9.94 -5.74
CA TRP A 347 17.65 10.66 -6.92
C TRP A 347 18.73 11.67 -6.55
N VAL A 348 18.52 12.49 -5.53
CA VAL A 348 19.53 13.44 -5.02
C VAL A 348 20.81 12.70 -4.61
N LEU A 349 20.66 11.60 -3.86
CA LEU A 349 21.80 10.79 -3.43
C LEU A 349 22.54 10.17 -4.63
N GLY A 350 21.80 9.67 -5.63
CA GLY A 350 22.41 9.09 -6.83
C GLY A 350 23.21 10.10 -7.67
N PHE A 351 22.74 11.36 -7.75
CA PHE A 351 23.50 12.45 -8.38
C PHE A 351 24.70 12.88 -7.53
N PHE A 352 24.51 12.99 -6.22
CA PHE A 352 25.55 13.37 -5.28
C PHE A 352 26.71 12.35 -5.23
N VAL A 353 26.39 11.06 -5.09
CA VAL A 353 27.37 9.97 -5.06
C VAL A 353 28.15 9.90 -6.36
N TYR A 354 27.49 10.11 -7.51
CA TYR A 354 28.21 10.15 -8.78
C TYR A 354 29.15 11.36 -8.85
N ARG A 355 28.72 12.54 -8.45
CA ARG A 355 29.50 13.78 -8.51
C ARG A 355 30.76 13.72 -7.65
N HIS A 356 30.70 13.13 -6.46
CA HIS A 356 31.78 13.12 -5.48
C HIS A 356 32.55 11.80 -5.42
N GLY A 357 31.90 10.68 -5.63
CA GLY A 357 32.50 9.34 -5.55
C GLY A 357 32.68 8.66 -6.91
N GLY A 358 32.18 9.22 -7.98
CA GLY A 358 32.24 8.64 -9.33
C GLY A 358 31.44 7.34 -9.50
N VAL A 359 30.63 6.92 -8.51
CA VAL A 359 29.89 5.65 -8.54
C VAL A 359 28.52 5.84 -9.19
N MET A 360 28.25 5.08 -10.26
CA MET A 360 26.98 5.11 -10.98
C MET A 360 25.96 4.19 -10.32
N ILE A 361 25.02 4.77 -9.56
CA ILE A 361 23.91 4.07 -8.93
C ILE A 361 22.71 4.05 -9.87
N PRO A 362 22.03 2.89 -10.12
CA PRO A 362 20.78 2.86 -10.87
C PRO A 362 19.69 3.62 -10.10
N LEU A 363 18.86 4.38 -10.82
CA LEU A 363 17.78 5.18 -10.22
C LEU A 363 16.39 4.68 -10.58
N LEU A 364 16.19 4.28 -11.83
CA LEU A 364 14.87 3.92 -12.32
C LEU A 364 14.38 2.59 -11.72
N ALA A 365 15.24 1.56 -11.73
CA ALA A 365 14.87 0.24 -11.22
C ALA A 365 14.55 0.25 -9.71
N PRO A 366 15.33 0.83 -8.79
CA PRO A 366 14.96 0.96 -7.39
C PRO A 366 13.69 1.79 -7.17
N SER A 367 13.48 2.87 -7.96
CA SER A 367 12.25 3.67 -7.90
C SER A 367 11.02 2.86 -8.28
N MET A 368 11.11 2.03 -9.31
CA MET A 368 10.03 1.12 -9.72
C MET A 368 9.74 0.08 -8.63
N ALA A 369 10.76 -0.55 -8.06
CA ALA A 369 10.61 -1.53 -6.98
C ALA A 369 9.91 -0.92 -5.77
N PHE A 370 10.30 0.29 -5.36
CA PHE A 370 9.67 1.05 -4.29
C PHE A 370 8.20 1.33 -4.60
N ALA A 371 7.90 1.87 -5.77
CA ALA A 371 6.53 2.23 -6.16
C ALA A 371 5.60 1.02 -6.26
N VAL A 372 6.07 -0.08 -6.86
CA VAL A 372 5.31 -1.34 -6.98
C VAL A 372 5.05 -1.94 -5.60
N SER A 373 6.08 -2.02 -4.75
CA SER A 373 5.95 -2.60 -3.42
C SER A 373 5.05 -1.73 -2.51
N SER A 374 5.20 -0.40 -2.54
CA SER A 374 4.36 0.53 -1.79
C SER A 374 2.90 0.45 -2.25
N GLY A 375 2.65 0.50 -3.56
CA GLY A 375 1.29 0.44 -4.12
C GLY A 375 0.58 -0.88 -3.83
N THR A 376 1.26 -2.01 -4.02
CA THR A 376 0.71 -3.34 -3.68
C THR A 376 0.51 -3.52 -2.19
N GLY A 377 1.41 -2.99 -1.35
CA GLY A 377 1.29 -2.98 0.10
C GLY A 377 0.06 -2.21 0.57
N VAL A 378 -0.15 -0.99 0.08
CA VAL A 378 -1.34 -0.17 0.38
C VAL A 378 -2.62 -0.88 -0.06
N ALA A 379 -2.63 -1.49 -1.26
CA ALA A 379 -3.78 -2.23 -1.75
C ALA A 379 -4.09 -3.48 -0.92
N PHE A 380 -3.06 -4.22 -0.48
CA PHE A 380 -3.20 -5.40 0.36
C PHE A 380 -3.78 -5.04 1.74
N LEU A 381 -3.18 -4.07 2.43
CA LEU A 381 -3.62 -3.61 3.75
C LEU A 381 -5.04 -3.01 3.70
N GLY A 382 -5.33 -2.17 2.72
CA GLY A 382 -6.65 -1.58 2.55
C GLY A 382 -7.76 -2.59 2.20
N ARG A 383 -7.44 -3.73 1.56
CA ARG A 383 -8.40 -4.84 1.37
C ARG A 383 -8.67 -5.58 2.67
N ARG A 384 -7.65 -5.75 3.51
CA ARG A 384 -7.77 -6.38 4.82
C ARG A 384 -8.67 -5.56 5.74
N ASP A 385 -8.42 -4.26 5.87
CA ASP A 385 -9.23 -3.34 6.68
C ASP A 385 -10.69 -3.34 6.24
N ARG A 386 -10.93 -3.28 4.92
CA ARG A 386 -12.30 -3.36 4.37
C ARG A 386 -12.99 -4.68 4.70
N LYS A 387 -12.28 -5.81 4.65
CA LYS A 387 -12.85 -7.12 5.02
C LYS A 387 -13.20 -7.17 6.50
N GLN A 388 -12.34 -6.66 7.36
CA GLN A 388 -12.58 -6.60 8.82
C GLN A 388 -13.77 -5.69 9.13
N LYS A 389 -13.82 -4.48 8.56
CA LYS A 389 -14.95 -3.55 8.72
C LYS A 389 -16.26 -4.14 8.19
N LYS A 390 -16.22 -4.82 7.06
CA LYS A 390 -17.39 -5.52 6.51
C LYS A 390 -17.86 -6.65 7.42
N PHE A 391 -16.94 -7.47 7.94
CA PHE A 391 -17.28 -8.54 8.87
C PHE A 391 -17.98 -8.01 10.12
N ILE A 392 -17.46 -6.94 10.73
CA ILE A 392 -18.07 -6.30 11.90
C ILE A 392 -19.47 -5.79 11.53
N ARG A 393 -19.61 -5.09 10.42
CA ARG A 393 -20.91 -4.57 9.98
C ARG A 393 -21.93 -5.68 9.72
N ASP A 394 -21.55 -6.72 8.99
CA ASP A 394 -22.44 -7.83 8.67
C ASP A 394 -22.84 -8.63 9.94
N ALA A 395 -21.94 -8.77 10.91
CA ALA A 395 -22.21 -9.47 12.15
C ALA A 395 -23.19 -8.74 13.08
N PHE A 396 -23.16 -7.43 13.12
CA PHE A 396 -23.90 -6.65 14.11
C PHE A 396 -25.06 -5.83 13.54
N SER A 397 -25.16 -5.63 12.22
CA SER A 397 -26.22 -4.81 11.60
C SER A 397 -27.65 -5.29 11.87
N HIS A 398 -27.82 -6.53 12.30
CA HIS A 398 -29.13 -7.10 12.61
C HIS A 398 -29.52 -6.94 14.09
N TYR A 399 -28.57 -6.61 14.96
CA TYR A 399 -28.74 -6.63 16.41
C TYR A 399 -28.68 -5.24 17.05
N VAL A 400 -27.99 -4.31 16.42
CA VAL A 400 -27.79 -2.95 16.96
C VAL A 400 -28.08 -1.88 15.93
N SER A 401 -28.36 -0.67 16.41
CA SER A 401 -28.61 0.47 15.52
C SER A 401 -27.39 0.79 14.62
N PRO A 402 -27.61 1.35 13.42
CA PRO A 402 -26.52 1.74 12.52
C PRO A 402 -25.46 2.63 13.20
N THR A 403 -25.86 3.53 14.09
CA THR A 403 -24.95 4.41 14.84
C THR A 403 -24.00 3.63 15.77
N ILE A 404 -24.50 2.55 16.36
CA ILE A 404 -23.67 1.67 17.21
C ILE A 404 -22.74 0.83 16.35
N VAL A 405 -23.21 0.31 15.21
CA VAL A 405 -22.38 -0.42 14.25
C VAL A 405 -21.21 0.46 13.77
N ASP A 406 -21.46 1.72 13.44
CA ASP A 406 -20.42 2.64 12.99
C ASP A 406 -19.37 2.88 14.09
N ARG A 407 -19.77 3.04 15.36
CA ARG A 407 -18.84 3.13 16.50
C ARG A 407 -17.99 1.87 16.66
N LEU A 408 -18.58 0.69 16.54
CA LEU A 408 -17.87 -0.60 16.62
C LEU A 408 -16.89 -0.80 15.47
N VAL A 409 -17.20 -0.27 14.28
CA VAL A 409 -16.32 -0.29 13.11
C VAL A 409 -15.13 0.65 13.30
N ASP A 410 -15.33 1.79 13.99
CA ASP A 410 -14.28 2.78 14.19
C ASP A 410 -13.37 2.42 15.38
N ASP A 411 -13.90 1.75 16.41
CA ASP A 411 -13.14 1.28 17.57
C ASP A 411 -13.45 -0.20 17.87
N PRO A 412 -12.83 -1.14 17.14
CA PRO A 412 -13.05 -2.58 17.34
C PRO A 412 -12.57 -3.10 18.69
N GLU A 413 -11.72 -2.37 19.42
CA GLU A 413 -11.21 -2.80 20.72
C GLU A 413 -12.28 -2.72 21.83
N GLN A 414 -13.36 -1.98 21.61
CA GLN A 414 -14.53 -2.00 22.49
C GLN A 414 -15.37 -3.28 22.38
N MET A 415 -15.04 -4.17 21.46
CA MET A 415 -15.73 -5.45 21.27
C MET A 415 -15.03 -6.59 22.00
N ASN A 416 -15.56 -6.98 23.13
CA ASN A 416 -15.23 -8.27 23.73
C ASN A 416 -16.12 -9.38 23.13
N VAL A 417 -15.62 -10.05 22.09
CA VAL A 417 -16.35 -11.10 21.37
C VAL A 417 -16.28 -12.46 22.09
N GLY A 418 -15.59 -12.53 23.21
CA GLY A 418 -15.21 -13.80 23.88
C GLY A 418 -16.02 -14.22 25.11
N GLY A 419 -17.20 -13.67 25.34
CA GLY A 419 -18.00 -13.95 26.52
C GLY A 419 -17.46 -13.29 27.79
N GLU A 420 -18.02 -12.15 28.16
CA GLU A 420 -17.64 -11.41 29.36
C GLU A 420 -18.79 -11.39 30.38
N ARG A 421 -18.41 -11.24 31.66
CA ARG A 421 -19.37 -11.04 32.73
C ARG A 421 -19.67 -9.56 32.89
N ARG A 422 -20.95 -9.19 32.63
CA ARG A 422 -21.34 -7.77 32.56
C ARG A 422 -22.69 -7.57 33.25
N GLU A 423 -22.89 -6.39 33.88
CA GLU A 423 -24.21 -5.96 34.33
C GLU A 423 -25.01 -5.47 33.11
N LEU A 424 -26.16 -6.04 32.89
CA LEU A 424 -27.08 -5.72 31.78
C LEU A 424 -28.44 -5.38 32.32
N THR A 425 -29.26 -4.67 31.51
CA THR A 425 -30.71 -4.55 31.74
C THR A 425 -31.43 -5.20 30.59
N TYR A 426 -32.17 -6.26 30.85
CA TYR A 426 -33.01 -6.95 29.88
C TYR A 426 -34.44 -6.43 29.91
N LEU A 427 -35.03 -6.38 28.71
CA LEU A 427 -36.42 -6.02 28.47
C LEU A 427 -37.05 -7.10 27.62
N PHE A 428 -38.15 -7.66 28.12
CA PHE A 428 -39.00 -8.62 27.42
C PHE A 428 -40.34 -7.98 27.12
N THR A 429 -40.86 -8.23 25.93
CA THR A 429 -42.25 -7.87 25.56
C THR A 429 -43.00 -9.10 25.10
N ASP A 430 -44.33 -9.11 25.29
CA ASP A 430 -45.24 -10.14 24.77
C ASP A 430 -46.62 -9.53 24.50
N LEU A 431 -47.29 -9.99 23.46
CA LEU A 431 -48.62 -9.51 23.08
C LEU A 431 -49.69 -10.46 23.65
N ALA A 432 -50.49 -9.98 24.56
CA ALA A 432 -51.54 -10.80 25.15
C ALA A 432 -52.50 -11.38 24.10
N GLN A 433 -52.84 -12.67 24.25
CA GLN A 433 -53.76 -13.41 23.40
C GLN A 433 -53.33 -13.48 21.90
N PHE A 434 -52.02 -13.37 21.62
CA PHE A 434 -51.51 -13.45 20.24
C PHE A 434 -51.85 -14.80 19.59
N THR A 435 -51.74 -15.92 20.29
CA THR A 435 -52.14 -17.22 19.75
C THR A 435 -53.58 -17.23 19.26
N SER A 436 -54.50 -16.65 20.03
CA SER A 436 -55.91 -16.54 19.60
C SER A 436 -56.10 -15.56 18.43
N LEU A 437 -55.22 -14.54 18.30
CA LEU A 437 -55.24 -13.64 17.16
C LEU A 437 -54.79 -14.38 15.89
N THR A 438 -53.72 -15.20 15.99
CA THR A 438 -53.21 -15.98 14.84
C THR A 438 -54.21 -17.02 14.34
N GLU A 439 -54.94 -17.63 15.23
CA GLU A 439 -55.99 -18.60 14.84
C GLU A 439 -57.21 -18.00 14.15
N ARG A 440 -57.50 -16.70 14.40
CA ARG A 440 -58.69 -16.01 13.88
C ARG A 440 -58.43 -15.16 12.65
N THR A 441 -57.16 -14.86 12.36
CA THR A 441 -56.80 -13.86 11.34
C THR A 441 -56.16 -14.54 10.14
N GLU A 442 -56.63 -14.19 8.95
CA GLU A 442 -56.01 -14.67 7.71
C GLU A 442 -54.54 -14.23 7.62
N PRO A 443 -53.63 -15.11 7.15
CA PRO A 443 -52.19 -14.82 7.09
C PRO A 443 -51.84 -13.55 6.29
N THR A 444 -52.64 -13.21 5.27
CA THR A 444 -52.45 -12.02 4.45
C THR A 444 -52.71 -10.70 5.19
N VAL A 445 -53.44 -10.75 6.29
CA VAL A 445 -53.73 -9.62 7.19
C VAL A 445 -52.81 -9.66 8.41
N LEU A 446 -52.58 -10.86 8.95
CA LEU A 446 -51.76 -11.05 10.15
C LEU A 446 -50.30 -10.65 9.93
N VAL A 447 -49.69 -11.02 8.78
CA VAL A 447 -48.27 -10.76 8.52
C VAL A 447 -47.95 -9.27 8.43
N PRO A 448 -48.70 -8.43 7.69
CA PRO A 448 -48.50 -6.97 7.72
C PRO A 448 -48.69 -6.38 9.12
N LEU A 449 -49.73 -6.76 9.85
CA LEU A 449 -49.99 -6.30 11.22
C LEU A 449 -48.78 -6.60 12.15
N LEU A 450 -48.31 -7.84 12.12
CA LEU A 450 -47.19 -8.25 12.97
C LEU A 450 -45.91 -7.51 12.58
N ASN A 451 -45.64 -7.35 11.29
CA ASN A 451 -44.50 -6.61 10.81
C ASN A 451 -44.51 -5.13 11.24
N ASP A 452 -45.69 -4.47 11.17
CA ASP A 452 -45.85 -3.08 11.61
C ASP A 452 -45.61 -2.96 13.12
N TYR A 453 -46.17 -3.88 13.91
CA TYR A 453 -45.94 -3.96 15.36
C TYR A 453 -44.45 -4.17 15.71
N LEU A 454 -43.85 -5.22 15.17
CA LEU A 454 -42.44 -5.55 15.45
C LEU A 454 -41.47 -4.45 14.99
N SER A 455 -41.75 -3.81 13.83
CA SER A 455 -40.97 -2.71 13.32
C SER A 455 -41.03 -1.50 14.24
N GLY A 456 -42.19 -1.17 14.77
CA GLY A 456 -42.38 -0.09 15.74
C GLY A 456 -41.66 -0.37 17.05
N MET A 457 -41.81 -1.58 17.59
CA MET A 457 -41.14 -2.02 18.82
C MET A 457 -39.59 -1.98 18.69
N CYS A 458 -39.05 -2.55 17.61
CA CYS A 458 -37.61 -2.55 17.36
C CYS A 458 -37.06 -1.13 17.14
N ARG A 459 -37.77 -0.27 16.42
CA ARG A 459 -37.36 1.12 16.19
C ARG A 459 -37.20 1.87 17.52
N LEU A 460 -38.19 1.77 18.41
CA LEU A 460 -38.12 2.41 19.72
C LEU A 460 -36.98 1.87 20.59
N LEU A 461 -36.77 0.56 20.60
CA LEU A 461 -35.63 -0.04 21.29
C LEU A 461 -34.29 0.51 20.77
N PHE A 462 -34.13 0.64 19.44
CA PHE A 462 -32.93 1.21 18.84
C PHE A 462 -32.74 2.69 19.18
N GLU A 463 -33.84 3.47 19.21
CA GLU A 463 -33.79 4.90 19.57
C GLU A 463 -33.26 5.09 21.01
N HIS A 464 -33.59 4.17 21.93
CA HIS A 464 -33.06 4.16 23.30
C HIS A 464 -31.67 3.51 23.40
N GLY A 465 -31.11 2.98 22.30
CA GLY A 465 -29.78 2.36 22.24
C GLY A 465 -29.75 0.93 22.75
N ALA A 466 -30.86 0.22 22.69
CA ALA A 466 -30.91 -1.21 22.99
C ALA A 466 -30.22 -2.05 21.91
N THR A 467 -29.78 -3.22 22.29
CA THR A 467 -29.41 -4.33 21.43
C THR A 467 -30.57 -5.31 21.38
N ILE A 468 -31.03 -5.67 20.19
CA ILE A 468 -32.06 -6.72 20.04
C ILE A 468 -31.39 -8.07 20.23
N ASP A 469 -31.87 -8.83 21.20
CA ASP A 469 -31.43 -10.20 21.42
C ASP A 469 -32.07 -11.14 20.41
N LYS A 470 -33.39 -11.15 20.39
CA LYS A 470 -34.19 -11.98 19.46
C LYS A 470 -35.62 -11.49 19.34
N ILE A 471 -36.26 -11.94 18.28
CA ILE A 471 -37.72 -11.84 18.10
C ILE A 471 -38.27 -13.26 18.10
N VAL A 472 -39.22 -13.55 18.98
CA VAL A 472 -39.85 -14.87 19.13
C VAL A 472 -41.36 -14.72 18.97
N GLY A 473 -41.86 -15.01 17.78
CA GLY A 473 -43.28 -14.77 17.47
C GLY A 473 -43.62 -13.28 17.51
N ASP A 474 -44.41 -12.88 18.47
CA ASP A 474 -44.82 -11.50 18.77
C ASP A 474 -43.95 -10.81 19.82
N ALA A 475 -43.07 -11.57 20.48
CA ALA A 475 -42.20 -11.07 21.54
C ALA A 475 -40.92 -10.46 20.96
N VAL A 476 -40.57 -9.27 21.44
CA VAL A 476 -39.28 -8.65 21.20
C VAL A 476 -38.48 -8.67 22.49
N VAL A 477 -37.26 -9.18 22.39
CA VAL A 477 -36.33 -9.25 23.53
C VAL A 477 -35.14 -8.36 23.20
N GLY A 478 -34.83 -7.44 24.10
CA GLY A 478 -33.69 -6.55 23.98
C GLY A 478 -32.95 -6.37 25.29
N PHE A 479 -31.73 -5.90 25.20
CA PHE A 479 -30.92 -5.57 26.37
C PHE A 479 -30.09 -4.30 26.16
N PHE A 480 -29.62 -3.74 27.28
CA PHE A 480 -28.85 -2.51 27.33
C PHE A 480 -27.49 -2.77 28.00
N ASN A 481 -26.53 -1.88 27.77
CA ASN A 481 -25.16 -1.91 28.28
C ASN A 481 -24.23 -2.92 27.58
N ALA A 482 -24.57 -3.38 26.38
CA ALA A 482 -23.71 -4.14 25.50
C ALA A 482 -24.22 -4.06 24.05
N PRO A 483 -23.35 -4.13 23.04
CA PRO A 483 -21.89 -4.29 23.11
C PRO A 483 -21.15 -3.03 23.57
N VAL A 484 -21.80 -1.88 23.56
CA VAL A 484 -21.25 -0.58 23.99
C VAL A 484 -21.65 -0.30 25.45
N ASP A 485 -20.72 0.22 26.25
CA ASP A 485 -20.98 0.65 27.62
C ASP A 485 -21.99 1.78 27.69
N GLN A 486 -22.97 1.63 28.60
CA GLN A 486 -24.02 2.61 28.86
C GLN A 486 -24.15 2.77 30.38
N ALA A 487 -23.57 3.83 30.93
CA ALA A 487 -23.64 4.10 32.36
C ALA A 487 -25.09 4.30 32.89
N ASP A 488 -26.00 4.70 31.99
CA ASP A 488 -27.42 4.97 32.24
C ASP A 488 -28.36 3.88 31.69
N HIS A 489 -27.86 2.64 31.48
CA HIS A 489 -28.59 1.54 30.86
C HIS A 489 -29.93 1.22 31.55
N LYS A 490 -30.02 1.34 32.88
CA LYS A 490 -31.25 1.11 33.64
C LYS A 490 -32.30 2.17 33.29
N ALA A 491 -31.91 3.44 33.30
CA ALA A 491 -32.81 4.54 32.95
C ALA A 491 -33.28 4.49 31.51
N ARG A 492 -32.39 4.12 30.57
CA ARG A 492 -32.75 3.92 29.16
C ARG A 492 -33.76 2.80 28.97
N ALA A 493 -33.57 1.70 29.66
CA ALA A 493 -34.47 0.56 29.59
C ALA A 493 -35.88 0.90 30.12
N VAL A 494 -35.95 1.68 31.21
CA VAL A 494 -37.26 2.12 31.76
C VAL A 494 -37.93 3.12 30.83
N ALA A 495 -37.18 4.09 30.26
CA ALA A 495 -37.73 5.02 29.29
C ALA A 495 -38.23 4.28 28.02
N ALA A 496 -37.43 3.32 27.52
CA ALA A 496 -37.87 2.46 26.42
C ALA A 496 -39.15 1.70 26.73
N ALA A 497 -39.28 1.13 27.94
CA ALA A 497 -40.48 0.40 28.35
C ALA A 497 -41.71 1.29 28.36
N LEU A 498 -41.59 2.53 28.79
CA LEU A 498 -42.71 3.50 28.76
C LEU A 498 -43.12 3.89 27.32
N ASP A 499 -42.12 4.17 26.47
CA ASP A 499 -42.42 4.50 25.06
C ASP A 499 -42.97 3.31 24.28
N LEU A 500 -42.53 2.10 24.57
CA LEU A 500 -43.07 0.86 24.00
C LEU A 500 -44.52 0.63 24.46
N ASP A 501 -44.82 0.88 25.75
CA ASP A 501 -46.20 0.78 26.27
C ASP A 501 -47.14 1.82 25.59
N ALA A 502 -46.68 3.07 25.45
CA ALA A 502 -47.42 4.10 24.77
C ALA A 502 -47.70 3.73 23.29
N PHE A 503 -46.63 3.32 22.57
CA PHE A 503 -46.79 2.86 21.18
C PHE A 503 -47.77 1.68 21.06
N ALA A 504 -47.65 0.70 21.96
CA ALA A 504 -48.55 -0.46 21.94
C ALA A 504 -50.01 -0.09 22.20
N GLN A 505 -50.28 0.88 23.06
CA GLN A 505 -51.65 1.38 23.30
C GLN A 505 -52.19 2.07 22.05
N ASP A 506 -51.42 2.94 21.41
CA ASP A 506 -51.79 3.62 20.18
C ASP A 506 -52.02 2.60 19.05
N PHE A 507 -51.18 1.58 18.95
CA PHE A 507 -51.32 0.48 17.98
C PHE A 507 -52.63 -0.31 18.19
N VAL A 508 -52.95 -0.66 19.43
CA VAL A 508 -54.21 -1.34 19.76
C VAL A 508 -55.43 -0.48 19.37
N ALA A 509 -55.37 0.83 19.67
CA ALA A 509 -56.45 1.76 19.33
C ALA A 509 -56.63 1.88 17.79
N GLU A 510 -55.55 2.03 17.04
CA GLU A 510 -55.57 2.12 15.58
C GLU A 510 -56.19 0.88 14.92
N TYR A 511 -55.79 -0.32 15.41
CA TYR A 511 -56.33 -1.56 14.83
C TYR A 511 -57.75 -1.87 15.31
N ALA A 512 -58.16 -1.38 16.49
CA ALA A 512 -59.55 -1.45 16.91
C ALA A 512 -60.50 -0.64 15.97
N GLU A 513 -60.07 0.55 15.50
CA GLU A 513 -60.78 1.34 14.50
C GLU A 513 -60.92 0.58 13.16
N LYS A 514 -59.94 -0.28 12.83
CA LYS A 514 -59.97 -1.17 11.66
C LYS A 514 -60.79 -2.45 11.89
N GLY A 515 -61.47 -2.58 13.04
CA GLY A 515 -62.30 -3.73 13.42
C GLY A 515 -61.53 -4.96 13.87
N MET A 516 -60.23 -4.82 14.22
CA MET A 516 -59.39 -5.90 14.70
C MET A 516 -59.11 -5.75 16.20
N THR A 517 -59.29 -6.81 16.95
CA THR A 517 -58.99 -6.85 18.38
C THR A 517 -57.55 -7.37 18.57
N VAL A 518 -56.62 -6.49 18.87
CA VAL A 518 -55.26 -6.80 19.23
C VAL A 518 -55.13 -6.79 20.77
N GLY A 519 -54.35 -7.70 21.33
CA GLY A 519 -54.12 -7.77 22.78
C GLY A 519 -53.21 -6.66 23.30
N ILE A 520 -53.20 -6.46 24.62
CA ILE A 520 -52.27 -5.52 25.28
C ILE A 520 -50.86 -6.06 25.27
N THR A 521 -49.87 -5.20 25.13
CA THR A 521 -48.47 -5.56 25.27
C THR A 521 -48.09 -5.59 26.77
N ARG A 522 -47.35 -6.62 27.18
CA ARG A 522 -46.78 -6.76 28.52
C ARG A 522 -45.30 -6.60 28.43
N ILE A 523 -44.69 -5.91 29.40
CA ILE A 523 -43.26 -5.59 29.40
C ILE A 523 -42.69 -5.89 30.76
N GLY A 524 -41.57 -6.65 30.76
CA GLY A 524 -40.80 -6.96 31.97
C GLY A 524 -39.36 -6.46 31.86
N VAL A 525 -38.89 -5.73 32.87
CA VAL A 525 -37.53 -5.15 32.86
C VAL A 525 -36.77 -5.57 34.14
N HIS A 526 -35.58 -6.12 33.96
CA HIS A 526 -34.72 -6.51 35.07
C HIS A 526 -33.24 -6.25 34.77
N SER A 527 -32.51 -5.79 35.80
CA SER A 527 -31.06 -5.57 35.75
C SER A 527 -30.33 -6.61 36.59
N GLY A 528 -29.19 -7.07 36.07
CA GLY A 528 -28.34 -8.03 36.79
C GLY A 528 -27.12 -8.43 35.97
N THR A 529 -26.28 -9.25 36.59
CA THR A 529 -25.06 -9.75 35.95
C THR A 529 -25.37 -11.00 35.09
N ALA A 530 -24.90 -10.96 33.85
CA ALA A 530 -24.96 -12.07 32.89
C ALA A 530 -23.61 -12.27 32.20
N VAL A 531 -23.47 -13.39 31.50
CA VAL A 531 -22.36 -13.60 30.55
C VAL A 531 -22.88 -13.22 29.18
N ILE A 532 -22.31 -12.17 28.58
CA ILE A 532 -22.66 -11.69 27.26
C ILE A 532 -21.57 -12.05 26.25
N GLY A 533 -21.92 -12.43 25.03
CA GLY A 533 -20.96 -12.78 23.99
C GLY A 533 -21.62 -13.46 22.80
N ASN A 534 -20.78 -13.92 21.86
CA ASN A 534 -21.25 -14.75 20.75
C ASN A 534 -21.37 -16.21 21.20
N PHE A 535 -22.57 -16.73 21.21
CA PHE A 535 -22.86 -18.12 21.54
C PHE A 535 -23.33 -18.87 20.30
N GLY A 536 -22.73 -20.03 20.06
CA GLY A 536 -23.04 -20.87 18.91
C GLY A 536 -21.82 -21.57 18.34
N GLY A 537 -21.90 -22.00 17.10
CA GLY A 537 -20.80 -22.61 16.34
C GLY A 537 -20.25 -21.68 15.27
N ASP A 538 -19.26 -22.17 14.49
CA ASP A 538 -18.55 -21.38 13.48
C ASP A 538 -19.45 -20.82 12.35
N GLN A 539 -20.61 -21.42 12.12
CA GLN A 539 -21.53 -21.02 11.04
C GLN A 539 -22.80 -20.29 11.52
N PHE A 540 -23.17 -20.52 12.78
CA PHE A 540 -24.34 -19.93 13.42
C PHE A 540 -23.97 -19.47 14.81
N PHE A 541 -24.07 -18.19 15.07
CA PHE A 541 -23.89 -17.61 16.39
C PHE A 541 -24.89 -16.48 16.60
N ASP A 542 -25.33 -16.34 17.84
CA ASP A 542 -26.15 -15.23 18.32
C ASP A 542 -25.36 -14.41 19.33
N TYR A 543 -25.38 -13.09 19.18
CA TYR A 543 -24.86 -12.19 20.22
C TYR A 543 -25.93 -12.03 21.29
N THR A 544 -25.81 -12.80 22.36
CA THR A 544 -26.84 -12.92 23.42
C THR A 544 -26.19 -13.00 24.79
N ALA A 545 -27.01 -12.93 25.84
CA ALA A 545 -26.56 -13.10 27.19
C ALA A 545 -27.18 -14.34 27.86
N HIS A 546 -26.38 -15.04 28.68
CA HIS A 546 -26.80 -16.13 29.50
C HIS A 546 -26.65 -15.79 31.00
N GLY A 547 -27.75 -15.92 31.73
CA GLY A 547 -27.76 -15.67 33.18
C GLY A 547 -29.18 -15.75 33.75
N ASP A 548 -29.24 -15.96 35.08
CA ASP A 548 -30.52 -16.02 35.80
C ASP A 548 -31.37 -14.75 35.63
N MET A 549 -30.72 -13.60 35.46
CA MET A 549 -31.37 -12.30 35.29
C MET A 549 -32.23 -12.23 34.01
N VAL A 550 -31.88 -12.95 32.94
CA VAL A 550 -32.66 -13.04 31.72
C VAL A 550 -34.03 -13.71 32.00
N ASN A 551 -33.99 -14.80 32.76
CA ASN A 551 -35.21 -15.51 33.18
C ASN A 551 -36.07 -14.65 34.09
N VAL A 552 -35.48 -13.84 34.96
CA VAL A 552 -36.22 -12.92 35.86
C VAL A 552 -36.96 -11.87 35.03
N ALA A 553 -36.31 -11.26 34.02
CA ALA A 553 -36.94 -10.28 33.13
C ALA A 553 -38.14 -10.89 32.37
N ALA A 554 -38.00 -12.12 31.83
CA ALA A 554 -39.08 -12.83 31.15
C ALA A 554 -40.27 -13.14 32.13
N ARG A 555 -39.97 -13.50 33.38
CA ARG A 555 -41.02 -13.72 34.38
C ARG A 555 -41.75 -12.44 34.79
N LEU A 556 -41.03 -11.30 34.85
CA LEU A 556 -41.66 -9.99 35.09
C LEU A 556 -42.61 -9.58 33.97
N GLU A 557 -42.31 -9.95 32.73
CA GLU A 557 -43.26 -9.78 31.64
C GLU A 557 -44.53 -10.59 31.89
N SER A 558 -44.38 -11.90 32.15
CA SER A 558 -45.52 -12.82 32.31
C SER A 558 -46.38 -12.50 33.54
N VAL A 559 -45.83 -11.97 34.61
CA VAL A 559 -46.52 -11.59 35.85
C VAL A 559 -47.53 -10.47 35.62
N ASN A 560 -47.33 -9.57 34.63
CA ASN A 560 -48.30 -8.53 34.30
C ASN A 560 -49.72 -9.08 34.09
N LYS A 561 -49.85 -10.31 33.57
CA LYS A 561 -51.15 -10.97 33.35
C LYS A 561 -51.94 -11.12 34.65
N HIS A 562 -51.24 -11.45 35.72
CA HIS A 562 -51.88 -11.70 37.02
C HIS A 562 -52.12 -10.42 37.80
N LEU A 563 -51.22 -9.47 37.68
CA LEU A 563 -51.28 -8.16 38.37
C LEU A 563 -52.23 -7.17 37.70
N GLY A 564 -52.56 -7.38 36.42
CA GLY A 564 -53.29 -6.45 35.62
C GLY A 564 -52.48 -5.21 35.20
N THR A 565 -51.16 -5.27 35.34
CA THR A 565 -50.21 -4.24 34.90
C THR A 565 -49.75 -4.47 33.49
N ARG A 566 -49.18 -3.45 32.83
CA ARG A 566 -48.55 -3.59 31.52
C ARG A 566 -47.02 -3.62 31.58
N VAL A 567 -46.46 -2.91 32.56
CA VAL A 567 -44.99 -2.80 32.72
C VAL A 567 -44.60 -3.16 34.15
N CYS A 568 -43.76 -4.19 34.33
CA CYS A 568 -43.19 -4.58 35.60
C CYS A 568 -41.66 -4.43 35.60
N ILE A 569 -41.14 -3.71 36.57
CA ILE A 569 -39.72 -3.38 36.71
C ILE A 569 -39.20 -3.86 38.07
N SER A 570 -38.04 -4.55 38.10
CA SER A 570 -37.42 -4.96 39.37
C SER A 570 -36.86 -3.78 40.17
N GLY A 571 -36.79 -3.91 41.48
CA GLY A 571 -36.23 -2.89 42.38
C GLY A 571 -34.80 -2.53 42.03
N VAL A 572 -33.95 -3.49 41.65
CA VAL A 572 -32.58 -3.25 41.20
C VAL A 572 -32.51 -2.33 39.97
N THR A 573 -33.49 -2.43 39.07
CA THR A 573 -33.58 -1.53 37.90
C THR A 573 -34.09 -0.15 38.33
N ALA A 574 -35.14 -0.10 39.14
CA ALA A 574 -35.75 1.14 39.63
C ALA A 574 -34.78 2.01 40.42
N GLU A 575 -33.92 1.38 41.29
CA GLU A 575 -32.86 2.08 42.02
C GLU A 575 -31.89 2.86 41.10
N GLY A 576 -31.68 2.43 39.85
CA GLY A 576 -30.87 3.10 38.87
C GLY A 576 -31.57 4.29 38.15
N CYS A 577 -32.83 4.58 38.51
CA CYS A 577 -33.67 5.57 37.81
C CYS A 577 -34.20 6.66 38.77
N PRO A 578 -33.34 7.47 39.41
CA PRO A 578 -33.75 8.37 40.49
C PRO A 578 -34.70 9.51 40.07
N LYS A 579 -34.85 9.74 38.77
CA LYS A 579 -35.75 10.78 38.22
C LYS A 579 -37.13 10.21 37.83
N GLN A 580 -37.28 8.88 37.76
CA GLN A 580 -38.52 8.24 37.37
C GLN A 580 -39.39 7.94 38.60
N ALA A 581 -40.66 8.27 38.50
CA ALA A 581 -41.61 7.88 39.53
C ALA A 581 -42.07 6.42 39.35
N PHE A 582 -42.19 5.74 40.47
CA PHE A 582 -42.64 4.33 40.51
C PHE A 582 -43.71 4.14 41.59
N ARG A 583 -44.65 3.27 41.34
CA ARG A 583 -45.50 2.74 42.39
C ARG A 583 -45.14 1.28 42.76
N PRO A 584 -45.11 0.90 44.04
CA PRO A 584 -44.75 -0.46 44.45
C PRO A 584 -45.84 -1.46 44.07
N VAL A 585 -45.42 -2.59 43.49
CA VAL A 585 -46.30 -3.75 43.21
C VAL A 585 -46.27 -4.74 44.36
N GLY A 586 -45.07 -4.97 44.93
CA GLY A 586 -44.86 -5.90 46.03
C GLY A 586 -43.59 -6.71 45.88
N ALA A 587 -43.36 -7.63 46.79
CA ALA A 587 -42.24 -8.56 46.75
C ALA A 587 -42.72 -9.90 46.12
N LEU A 588 -42.34 -10.12 44.85
CA LEU A 588 -42.75 -11.32 44.10
C LEU A 588 -41.81 -12.48 44.40
N VAL A 589 -42.34 -13.59 44.96
CA VAL A 589 -41.62 -14.84 45.06
C VAL A 589 -41.85 -15.62 43.78
N LEU A 590 -40.87 -15.50 42.87
CA LEU A 590 -40.91 -16.17 41.58
C LEU A 590 -40.59 -17.67 41.76
N LYS A 591 -41.21 -18.54 40.97
CA LYS A 591 -41.02 -20.01 41.01
C LYS A 591 -39.52 -20.37 41.00
N GLY A 592 -39.07 -21.15 41.98
CA GLY A 592 -37.67 -21.55 42.14
C GLY A 592 -36.78 -20.51 42.83
N LYS A 593 -37.36 -19.40 43.34
CA LYS A 593 -36.66 -18.43 44.20
C LYS A 593 -37.18 -18.50 45.62
N SER A 594 -36.28 -18.40 46.60
CA SER A 594 -36.61 -18.35 48.02
C SER A 594 -36.76 -16.93 48.57
N LYS A 595 -36.26 -15.94 47.86
CA LYS A 595 -36.34 -14.54 48.25
C LYS A 595 -37.31 -13.79 47.32
N GLY A 596 -38.16 -12.94 47.90
CA GLY A 596 -39.03 -12.04 47.15
C GLY A 596 -38.22 -10.98 46.40
N LEU A 597 -38.59 -10.76 45.16
CA LEU A 597 -38.04 -9.68 44.33
C LEU A 597 -38.98 -8.48 44.44
N GLU A 598 -38.46 -7.35 44.92
CA GLU A 598 -39.22 -6.09 44.90
C GLU A 598 -39.52 -5.70 43.45
N VAL A 599 -40.80 -5.44 43.17
CA VAL A 599 -41.27 -5.06 41.81
C VAL A 599 -42.06 -3.78 41.89
N PHE A 600 -41.88 -2.98 40.85
CA PHE A 600 -42.47 -1.68 40.69
C PHE A 600 -43.12 -1.52 39.30
N GLU A 601 -44.15 -0.68 39.24
CA GLU A 601 -44.71 -0.18 37.98
C GLU A 601 -44.23 1.27 37.77
N PRO A 602 -43.65 1.60 36.61
CA PRO A 602 -43.27 2.97 36.33
C PRO A 602 -44.50 3.83 36.03
N LEU A 603 -44.51 5.03 36.57
CA LEU A 603 -45.61 5.98 36.33
C LEU A 603 -45.24 6.96 35.21
N VAL A 604 -46.18 7.22 34.33
CA VAL A 604 -46.04 8.28 33.32
C VAL A 604 -45.99 9.65 34.00
N ASP A 605 -45.27 10.61 33.39
CA ASP A 605 -45.13 11.96 33.90
C ASP A 605 -46.47 12.59 34.29
N GLY A 606 -46.52 13.14 35.51
CA GLY A 606 -47.72 13.74 36.08
C GLY A 606 -48.69 12.76 36.78
N MET A 607 -48.63 11.44 36.53
CA MET A 607 -49.49 10.45 37.20
C MET A 607 -49.13 10.27 38.70
N ALA A 608 -47.89 10.45 39.07
CA ALA A 608 -47.43 10.32 40.46
C ALA A 608 -48.12 11.28 41.42
N ASP A 609 -48.52 12.44 40.94
CA ASP A 609 -49.19 13.48 41.71
C ASP A 609 -50.73 13.35 41.72
N SER A 610 -51.27 12.36 41.01
CA SER A 610 -52.71 12.13 41.01
C SER A 610 -53.26 11.74 42.38
N PRO A 611 -54.50 12.10 42.70
CA PRO A 611 -55.15 11.67 43.95
C PRO A 611 -55.15 10.15 44.14
N ALA A 612 -55.37 9.39 43.06
CA ALA A 612 -55.39 7.96 43.04
C ALA A 612 -54.03 7.34 43.39
N ALA A 613 -52.91 7.88 42.77
CA ALA A 613 -51.57 7.40 43.05
C ALA A 613 -51.13 7.65 44.53
N ARG A 614 -51.43 8.85 45.05
CA ARG A 614 -51.13 9.16 46.44
C ARG A 614 -51.95 8.31 47.44
N THR A 615 -53.22 8.00 47.11
CA THR A 615 -54.06 7.10 47.92
C THR A 615 -53.54 5.68 47.84
N TYR A 616 -53.12 5.21 46.65
CA TYR A 616 -52.53 3.90 46.47
C TYR A 616 -51.25 3.74 47.33
N GLU A 617 -50.34 4.71 47.31
CA GLU A 617 -49.13 4.65 48.11
C GLU A 617 -49.40 4.48 49.60
N LYS A 618 -50.39 5.19 50.14
CA LYS A 618 -50.84 5.06 51.53
C LYS A 618 -51.44 3.68 51.81
N ALA A 619 -52.33 3.21 50.94
CA ALA A 619 -52.96 1.87 51.07
C ALA A 619 -51.92 0.76 51.02
N PHE A 620 -50.96 0.87 50.10
CA PHE A 620 -49.84 -0.10 49.98
C PHE A 620 -48.92 -0.08 51.23
N ALA A 621 -48.60 1.09 51.77
CA ALA A 621 -47.81 1.22 52.98
C ALA A 621 -48.52 0.62 54.21
N MET A 622 -49.87 0.74 54.28
CA MET A 622 -50.67 0.06 55.32
C MET A 622 -50.68 -1.46 55.10
N MET A 623 -50.88 -1.94 53.89
CA MET A 623 -50.81 -3.37 53.56
C MET A 623 -49.46 -3.98 53.90
N ARG A 624 -48.36 -3.31 53.58
CA ARG A 624 -47.01 -3.77 53.89
C ARG A 624 -46.74 -3.91 55.38
N LYS A 625 -47.41 -3.10 56.20
CA LYS A 625 -47.30 -3.15 57.67
C LYS A 625 -48.38 -4.05 58.33
N ASN A 626 -49.21 -4.75 57.52
CA ASN A 626 -50.38 -5.46 57.96
C ASN A 626 -51.31 -4.61 58.85
N ALA A 627 -51.38 -3.29 58.55
CA ALA A 627 -52.22 -2.39 59.32
C ALA A 627 -53.71 -2.54 58.93
N PRO A 628 -54.61 -2.40 59.88
CA PRO A 628 -56.07 -2.39 59.61
C PRO A 628 -56.42 -1.18 58.71
N GLY A 629 -57.40 -1.38 57.80
CA GLY A 629 -57.83 -0.34 56.86
C GLY A 629 -57.13 -0.36 55.51
N ALA A 630 -56.17 -1.24 55.25
CA ALA A 630 -55.52 -1.36 53.96
C ALA A 630 -56.51 -1.68 52.81
N ALA A 631 -57.50 -2.57 53.05
CA ALA A 631 -58.53 -2.90 52.09
C ALA A 631 -59.42 -1.68 51.75
N ASP A 632 -59.79 -0.87 52.81
CA ASP A 632 -60.57 0.37 52.60
C ASP A 632 -59.76 1.37 51.77
N GLY A 633 -58.45 1.49 52.03
CA GLY A 633 -57.54 2.34 51.24
C GLY A 633 -57.53 1.96 49.75
N PHE A 634 -57.52 0.66 49.40
CA PHE A 634 -57.63 0.23 48.01
C PHE A 634 -59.03 0.44 47.41
N ARG A 635 -60.12 0.36 48.23
CA ARG A 635 -61.45 0.77 47.81
C ARG A 635 -61.53 2.25 47.46
N ASP A 636 -60.87 3.09 48.30
CA ASP A 636 -60.77 4.54 48.00
C ASP A 636 -59.97 4.80 46.72
N VAL A 637 -58.91 4.01 46.40
CA VAL A 637 -58.24 4.12 45.10
C VAL A 637 -59.21 3.80 43.96
N LEU A 638 -59.96 2.70 44.05
CA LEU A 638 -60.92 2.33 43.01
C LEU A 638 -62.11 3.28 42.88
N ALA A 639 -62.42 4.03 43.94
CA ALA A 639 -63.42 5.09 43.87
C ALA A 639 -62.91 6.31 43.06
N LEU A 640 -61.59 6.54 43.07
CA LEU A 640 -60.93 7.60 42.30
C LEU A 640 -60.55 7.17 40.89
N ASP A 641 -60.15 5.91 40.72
CA ASP A 641 -59.82 5.28 39.41
C ASP A 641 -60.38 3.83 39.38
N PRO A 642 -61.61 3.67 38.85
CA PRO A 642 -62.24 2.33 38.77
C PRO A 642 -61.50 1.37 37.84
N GLY A 643 -60.60 1.88 36.99
CA GLY A 643 -59.80 1.11 36.04
C GLY A 643 -58.48 0.58 36.61
N ASP A 644 -58.11 0.93 37.86
CA ASP A 644 -56.84 0.52 38.43
C ASP A 644 -56.80 -0.99 38.77
N ALA A 645 -56.29 -1.78 37.83
CA ALA A 645 -56.23 -3.22 37.93
C ALA A 645 -55.35 -3.72 39.08
N LEU A 646 -54.25 -3.02 39.40
CA LEU A 646 -53.35 -3.38 40.48
C LEU A 646 -53.99 -3.13 41.85
N ALA A 647 -54.70 -2.01 42.02
CA ALA A 647 -55.48 -1.76 43.23
C ALA A 647 -56.57 -2.83 43.42
N LYS A 648 -57.28 -3.21 42.35
CA LYS A 648 -58.24 -4.30 42.37
C LYS A 648 -57.60 -5.63 42.76
N PHE A 649 -56.44 -5.95 42.23
CA PHE A 649 -55.69 -7.16 42.59
C PHE A 649 -55.36 -7.18 44.08
N HIS A 650 -54.81 -6.10 44.65
CA HIS A 650 -54.50 -6.05 46.07
C HIS A 650 -55.73 -6.13 46.97
N LEU A 651 -56.82 -5.49 46.58
CA LEU A 651 -58.08 -5.57 47.30
C LEU A 651 -58.59 -7.02 47.37
N GLN A 652 -58.61 -7.72 46.23
CA GLN A 652 -58.99 -9.14 46.17
C GLN A 652 -58.15 -10.04 47.07
N ARG A 653 -56.82 -9.81 47.08
CA ARG A 653 -55.91 -10.54 47.99
C ARG A 653 -56.25 -10.33 49.47
N LEU A 654 -56.47 -9.08 49.84
CA LEU A 654 -56.82 -8.76 51.24
C LEU A 654 -58.21 -9.31 51.61
N GLU A 655 -59.18 -9.30 50.71
CA GLU A 655 -60.52 -9.87 50.92
C GLU A 655 -60.49 -11.40 50.96
N SER A 656 -59.54 -12.07 50.28
CA SER A 656 -59.29 -13.52 50.40
C SER A 656 -58.51 -13.93 51.64
N GLY A 657 -58.10 -12.95 52.46
CA GLY A 657 -57.37 -13.21 53.73
C GLY A 657 -55.87 -13.26 53.60
N GLU A 658 -55.31 -12.90 52.42
CA GLU A 658 -53.87 -12.75 52.27
C GLU A 658 -53.41 -11.47 52.94
N THR A 659 -52.21 -11.46 53.53
CA THR A 659 -51.65 -10.29 54.22
C THR A 659 -50.26 -9.94 53.72
N GLY A 660 -49.89 -8.66 53.88
CA GLY A 660 -48.58 -8.17 53.51
C GLY A 660 -48.36 -7.98 52.01
N ALA A 661 -47.21 -7.45 51.66
CA ALA A 661 -46.84 -7.12 50.30
C ALA A 661 -46.14 -8.26 49.54
N THR A 662 -45.98 -9.44 50.18
CA THR A 662 -45.37 -10.61 49.49
C THR A 662 -46.41 -11.32 48.65
N ILE A 663 -46.08 -11.59 47.42
CA ILE A 663 -46.97 -12.24 46.44
C ILE A 663 -46.25 -13.53 45.99
N VAL A 664 -46.86 -14.68 46.24
CA VAL A 664 -46.30 -15.98 45.81
C VAL A 664 -46.94 -16.38 44.49
N MET A 665 -46.11 -16.56 43.47
CA MET A 665 -46.56 -16.95 42.12
C MET A 665 -46.42 -18.49 41.99
N GLU A 666 -47.56 -19.20 42.03
CA GLU A 666 -47.59 -20.67 41.95
C GLU A 666 -47.62 -21.19 40.50
N GLU A 667 -48.07 -20.41 39.53
CA GLU A 667 -48.14 -20.76 38.12
C GLU A 667 -47.08 -20.05 37.27
N LYS A 668 -46.85 -20.66 36.04
CA LYS A 668 -45.93 -20.09 35.05
C LYS A 668 -46.50 -18.81 34.44
#